data_94eab2331161e85d68f9fb639af16d81
#
_entry.id   94eab2331161e85d68f9fb639af16d81
#
_cell.length_a   1.000
_cell.length_b   1.000
_cell.length_c   1.000
_cell.angle_alpha   90.00
_cell.angle_beta   90.00
_cell.angle_gamma   90.00
#
_symmetry.space_group_name_H-M   'P 1'
#
loop_
_entity.id
_entity.type
_entity.pdbx_description
1 polymer ?
#
loop_
_entity_poly.entity_id
_entity_poly.type
_entity_poly.pdbx_seq_one_letter_code
_entity_poly.pdbx_strand_id
1 'polypeptide(L)'
;MILKRPNSLSSLLPAAFSPVRRPLALLVAVLVATAQVHGQETRLIGTPLAGSPADDNVTNLDIQSDFYDYDEALAIARATGNVEVTFGDIRIQADQVEFHQSSGRIMARDNVRVFRGSEVFDAQEVIYDTTTGEMTTSELRSGLEPIYYISDQIHRPGGEDGPIVLLDSVFTTHDSANPNYRFRVNKLVVHPGDKVVMHGAKLYAGDLPVFWFPFWVQPLQEGLGYYFTPGWNSAWGAFVLNEYGFLVGEDILAKAHFDVRSERGLAGGVEFDFPRFRSNSNIGRFNVYYAEDNNPQLRFNRVSNKGDVTSSRYRINLQHRLYFPGSEDETFYVDLDINRLSDEFIYQDFFPSEFRIDPQPDNMINIAKLFEQGEISLTGRFQLNEFFRTDTRSPELAVDFIRSPLADTGFFYDGFTSYGLIGEELDEASLVAGVIEPSGYNRFATYHEFLYPAQLGNWLNVVPRGGVGYANYSSFDVPGIDTFDRGIYHAGVDLSFKLSKSSPEVQNRALGIDGLLHVVRPYVNYSFTATDEINGRFTPIDRLTLSTRLRPIDMPLFTAVDDLRNWQVVRAGVSNRWFTKRNGRTHEWLSVNNYIEGYLQDPEFDRDFSNFFTDVEWSPLPWLRAETTAQLPLLNDVLDFSEISTRLRFLPTDWLEFGVGHYYLMDHPFFEDSNLYTLDTYTRLTDNWGVSTRHRFEADDSTLEYQQYSVHRDLASWTASVGAIVRDNRNGQEEFGILFSLTLKAFPKVSIPVDFQPGTLGAE
;
A
#
# COMPACT_ATOMS: atom_id res chain seq x y z
N MET A 1 -5.58 -42.43 4.11
CA MET A 1 -6.44 -41.23 4.04
C MET A 1 -5.58 -40.13 4.60
N ILE A 2 -4.79 -39.51 3.73
CA ILE A 2 -3.73 -38.58 4.08
C ILE A 2 -4.37 -37.17 4.12
N LEU A 3 -4.43 -36.59 5.31
CA LEU A 3 -4.85 -35.20 5.52
C LEU A 3 -3.85 -34.27 4.81
N LYS A 4 -4.25 -33.69 3.71
CA LYS A 4 -3.54 -32.57 3.09
C LYS A 4 -3.60 -31.38 4.05
N ARG A 5 -2.48 -31.03 4.68
CA ARG A 5 -2.34 -29.72 5.35
C ARG A 5 -1.90 -28.69 4.31
N PRO A 6 -2.44 -27.49 4.31
CA PRO A 6 -1.91 -26.44 3.46
C PRO A 6 -0.52 -26.03 3.97
N ASN A 7 0.47 -26.26 3.14
CA ASN A 7 1.83 -25.74 3.38
C ASN A 7 1.82 -24.22 3.14
N SER A 8 2.56 -23.52 3.98
CA SER A 8 2.74 -22.07 4.04
C SER A 8 2.79 -21.38 2.66
N LEU A 9 1.88 -20.45 2.44
CA LEU A 9 1.84 -19.53 1.30
C LEU A 9 2.92 -18.43 1.34
N SER A 10 3.84 -18.48 2.30
CA SER A 10 4.84 -17.44 2.52
C SER A 10 5.96 -17.35 1.45
N SER A 11 6.06 -18.30 0.54
CA SER A 11 7.10 -18.30 -0.51
C SER A 11 6.58 -17.95 -1.93
N LEU A 12 5.31 -17.55 -2.09
CA LEU A 12 4.71 -17.26 -3.39
C LEU A 12 4.61 -15.77 -3.76
N LEU A 13 5.28 -14.90 -3.02
CA LEU A 13 5.47 -13.53 -3.50
C LEU A 13 6.78 -13.49 -4.30
N PRO A 14 6.74 -13.34 -5.63
CA PRO A 14 7.94 -12.96 -6.35
C PRO A 14 8.36 -11.59 -5.84
N ALA A 15 9.59 -11.48 -5.36
CA ALA A 15 10.25 -10.21 -5.11
C ALA A 15 10.46 -9.47 -6.44
N ALA A 16 9.43 -8.87 -6.96
CA ALA A 16 9.50 -7.97 -8.12
C ALA A 16 8.20 -7.18 -8.28
N PHE A 17 7.94 -6.25 -7.39
CA PHE A 17 7.21 -5.03 -7.77
C PHE A 17 7.62 -3.93 -6.80
N SER A 18 8.68 -3.21 -7.20
CA SER A 18 8.87 -1.85 -6.73
C SER A 18 7.67 -1.03 -7.22
N PRO A 19 6.92 -0.36 -6.37
CA PRO A 19 5.97 0.63 -6.86
C PRO A 19 6.79 1.79 -7.40
N VAL A 20 6.76 1.98 -8.71
CA VAL A 20 7.15 3.24 -9.37
C VAL A 20 6.20 4.32 -8.86
N ARG A 21 6.54 4.92 -7.72
CA ARG A 21 5.96 6.17 -7.25
C ARG A 21 6.87 7.32 -7.64
N ARG A 22 6.60 7.87 -8.80
CA ARG A 22 6.81 9.26 -9.25
C ARG A 22 6.30 9.33 -10.70
N PRO A 23 5.47 10.28 -11.14
CA PRO A 23 5.42 11.67 -10.75
C PRO A 23 3.98 12.23 -10.60
N LEU A 24 3.56 12.62 -9.45
CA LEU A 24 2.40 13.51 -9.31
C LEU A 24 2.81 14.95 -8.94
N ALA A 25 4.08 15.17 -8.65
CA ALA A 25 4.61 16.50 -8.32
C ALA A 25 4.95 17.36 -9.54
N LEU A 26 4.89 16.83 -10.75
CA LEU A 26 5.22 17.60 -11.97
C LEU A 26 3.98 18.05 -12.76
N LEU A 27 2.78 17.64 -12.37
CA LEU A 27 1.55 18.04 -13.09
C LEU A 27 0.88 19.30 -12.51
N VAL A 28 1.28 19.74 -11.33
CA VAL A 28 0.77 20.97 -10.71
C VAL A 28 1.58 22.21 -11.14
N ALA A 29 2.80 22.03 -11.65
CA ALA A 29 3.65 23.14 -12.08
C ALA A 29 3.47 23.59 -13.53
N VAL A 30 2.64 22.92 -14.34
CA VAL A 30 2.44 23.24 -15.77
C VAL A 30 1.08 23.88 -16.06
N LEU A 31 0.16 23.97 -15.09
CA LEU A 31 -1.18 24.54 -15.26
C LEU A 31 -1.34 25.98 -14.74
N VAL A 32 -0.27 26.65 -14.32
CA VAL A 32 -0.29 28.08 -13.89
C VAL A 32 0.30 29.04 -14.95
N ALA A 33 0.70 28.57 -16.09
CA ALA A 33 1.36 29.41 -17.10
C ALA A 33 0.58 29.51 -18.41
N THR A 34 -0.72 29.86 -18.38
CA THR A 34 -1.39 30.48 -19.54
C THR A 34 -2.76 31.01 -19.17
N ALA A 35 -2.83 32.20 -18.59
CA ALA A 35 -3.97 33.13 -18.77
C ALA A 35 -3.48 34.55 -18.48
N GLN A 36 -2.74 35.13 -19.41
CA GLN A 36 -2.63 36.58 -19.44
C GLN A 36 -3.77 37.08 -20.32
N VAL A 37 -4.78 37.67 -19.69
CA VAL A 37 -5.76 38.54 -20.36
C VAL A 37 -5.38 39.98 -20.05
N HIS A 38 -5.07 40.73 -21.08
CA HIS A 38 -4.81 42.17 -21.02
C HIS A 38 -6.07 42.93 -20.54
N GLY A 39 -5.98 43.51 -19.37
CA GLY A 39 -6.85 44.60 -18.94
C GLY A 39 -6.01 45.87 -18.81
N GLN A 40 -6.40 46.91 -19.47
CA GLN A 40 -5.76 48.22 -19.43
C GLN A 40 -5.96 48.87 -18.06
N GLU A 41 -4.84 49.08 -17.36
CA GLU A 41 -4.79 49.90 -16.16
C GLU A 41 -4.83 51.38 -16.51
N THR A 42 -5.79 52.10 -15.92
CA THR A 42 -5.75 53.57 -15.84
C THR A 42 -5.07 53.94 -14.54
N ARG A 43 -3.77 54.24 -14.61
CA ARG A 43 -3.02 54.80 -13.47
C ARG A 43 -3.41 56.23 -13.27
N LEU A 44 -3.91 56.58 -12.09
CA LEU A 44 -3.91 57.92 -11.55
C LEU A 44 -2.69 58.03 -10.59
N ILE A 45 -1.75 58.90 -10.95
CA ILE A 45 -0.53 59.19 -10.22
C ILE A 45 -0.88 60.11 -9.07
N GLY A 46 -0.83 59.63 -7.83
CA GLY A 46 -0.79 60.42 -6.63
C GLY A 46 0.64 60.83 -6.31
N THR A 47 0.88 62.09 -6.11
CA THR A 47 2.19 62.69 -5.77
C THR A 47 2.75 62.18 -4.44
N PRO A 48 4.05 61.79 -4.36
CA PRO A 48 4.65 61.39 -3.09
C PRO A 48 5.00 62.61 -2.25
N LEU A 49 4.62 62.58 -0.97
CA LEU A 49 5.18 63.48 0.07
C LEU A 49 6.63 63.05 0.37
N ALA A 50 7.55 63.99 0.09
CA ALA A 50 8.98 63.81 0.34
C ALA A 50 9.33 63.99 1.81
N GLY A 51 10.17 63.09 2.33
CA GLY A 51 11.06 63.37 3.43
C GLY A 51 11.26 62.33 4.51
N SER A 52 12.21 61.41 4.30
CA SER A 52 13.34 61.09 5.20
C SER A 52 13.97 59.71 4.84
N PRO A 53 15.23 59.48 5.18
CA PRO A 53 16.03 58.49 4.48
C PRO A 53 15.76 57.06 4.89
N ALA A 54 15.98 56.18 3.91
CA ALA A 54 15.74 54.74 3.89
C ALA A 54 16.24 53.98 5.12
N ASP A 55 15.31 53.27 5.76
CA ASP A 55 15.55 52.04 6.45
C ASP A 55 14.88 50.93 5.63
N ASP A 56 15.63 49.94 5.19
CA ASP A 56 15.25 48.93 4.16
C ASP A 56 14.25 47.87 4.63
N ASN A 57 13.37 48.15 5.61
CA ASN A 57 12.32 47.21 6.10
C ASN A 57 10.99 47.91 6.47
N VAL A 58 10.58 48.97 5.78
CA VAL A 58 9.26 49.58 6.00
C VAL A 58 8.26 48.93 5.05
N THR A 59 7.42 48.02 5.55
CA THR A 59 6.20 47.55 4.87
C THR A 59 5.30 48.77 4.64
N ASN A 60 5.13 49.21 3.41
CA ASN A 60 4.31 50.35 3.06
C ASN A 60 2.83 50.03 3.31
N LEU A 61 2.18 50.80 4.16
CA LEU A 61 0.71 50.81 4.30
C LEU A 61 0.12 51.63 3.14
N ASP A 62 -0.68 51.02 2.31
CA ASP A 62 -1.44 51.65 1.23
C ASP A 62 -2.92 51.62 1.57
N ILE A 63 -3.62 52.79 1.48
CA ILE A 63 -5.05 52.91 1.75
C ILE A 63 -5.69 53.59 0.56
N GLN A 64 -6.65 52.87 -0.09
CA GLN A 64 -7.47 53.37 -1.21
C GLN A 64 -8.91 53.46 -0.75
N SER A 65 -9.60 54.57 -1.08
CA SER A 65 -10.99 54.81 -0.68
C SER A 65 -11.65 55.88 -1.53
N ASP A 66 -13.00 55.96 -1.48
CA ASP A 66 -13.75 57.01 -2.13
C ASP A 66 -13.55 58.35 -1.42
N PHE A 67 -13.42 58.35 -0.10
CA PHE A 67 -13.21 59.54 0.72
C PHE A 67 -12.11 59.25 1.78
N TYR A 68 -11.22 60.21 1.94
CA TYR A 68 -10.08 60.13 2.89
C TYR A 68 -9.98 61.46 3.71
N ASP A 69 -9.86 61.33 5.02
CA ASP A 69 -9.66 62.45 5.94
C ASP A 69 -8.50 62.11 6.92
N TYR A 70 -7.69 63.10 7.25
CA TYR A 70 -6.59 62.94 8.19
C TYR A 70 -6.66 63.97 9.30
N ASP A 71 -6.87 63.51 10.55
CA ASP A 71 -6.84 64.35 11.75
C ASP A 71 -5.41 64.44 12.29
N GLU A 72 -4.76 65.56 12.02
CA GLU A 72 -3.37 65.81 12.37
C GLU A 72 -3.18 65.92 13.90
N ALA A 73 -4.19 66.34 14.66
CA ALA A 73 -4.12 66.47 16.11
C ALA A 73 -4.16 65.14 16.85
N LEU A 74 -4.91 64.18 16.26
CA LEU A 74 -5.07 62.84 16.81
C LEU A 74 -4.17 61.81 16.13
N ALA A 75 -3.50 62.17 15.03
CA ALA A 75 -2.72 61.27 14.16
C ALA A 75 -3.56 60.08 13.66
N ILE A 76 -4.80 60.34 13.24
CA ILE A 76 -5.74 59.33 12.77
C ILE A 76 -6.10 59.60 11.31
N ALA A 77 -5.89 58.61 10.47
CA ALA A 77 -6.41 58.59 9.09
C ALA A 77 -7.77 57.86 9.04
N ARG A 78 -8.75 58.48 8.44
CA ARG A 78 -10.08 57.89 8.22
C ARG A 78 -10.38 57.76 6.73
N ALA A 79 -10.74 56.58 6.33
CA ALA A 79 -11.13 56.26 4.97
C ALA A 79 -12.56 55.69 4.97
N THR A 80 -13.39 56.15 4.00
CA THR A 80 -14.76 55.68 3.88
C THR A 80 -15.13 55.46 2.42
N GLY A 81 -15.99 54.44 2.18
CA GLY A 81 -16.47 54.05 0.85
C GLY A 81 -15.43 53.20 0.09
N ASN A 82 -15.80 51.95 -0.19
CA ASN A 82 -14.96 50.97 -0.91
C ASN A 82 -13.47 50.99 -0.47
N VAL A 83 -13.24 50.97 0.84
CA VAL A 83 -11.89 51.09 1.35
C VAL A 83 -11.11 49.79 1.14
N GLU A 84 -9.93 49.91 0.53
CA GLU A 84 -8.97 48.84 0.43
C GLU A 84 -7.65 49.24 1.11
N VAL A 85 -7.22 48.43 2.07
CA VAL A 85 -5.95 48.64 2.82
C VAL A 85 -5.02 47.49 2.48
N THR A 86 -3.84 47.77 2.02
CA THR A 86 -2.79 46.77 1.78
C THR A 86 -1.60 47.04 2.71
N PHE A 87 -1.19 46.00 3.44
CA PHE A 87 -0.05 46.02 4.35
C PHE A 87 0.66 44.68 4.34
N GLY A 88 1.82 44.60 3.73
CA GLY A 88 2.55 43.36 3.56
C GLY A 88 1.75 42.33 2.72
N ASP A 89 1.47 41.18 3.29
CA ASP A 89 0.69 40.10 2.69
C ASP A 89 -0.83 40.19 2.99
N ILE A 90 -1.23 41.20 3.79
CA ILE A 90 -2.63 41.42 4.19
C ILE A 90 -3.28 42.47 3.30
N ARG A 91 -4.51 42.15 2.85
CA ARG A 91 -5.42 43.09 2.17
C ARG A 91 -6.74 43.12 2.92
N ILE A 92 -7.17 44.28 3.36
CA ILE A 92 -8.42 44.52 4.08
C ILE A 92 -9.32 45.34 3.21
N GLN A 93 -10.52 44.87 2.95
CA GLN A 93 -11.62 45.61 2.26
C GLN A 93 -12.69 45.90 3.33
N ALA A 94 -13.22 47.13 3.37
CA ALA A 94 -14.25 47.52 4.31
C ALA A 94 -15.02 48.77 3.81
N ASP A 95 -16.14 49.11 4.44
CA ASP A 95 -16.84 50.34 4.17
C ASP A 95 -16.20 51.53 4.88
N GLN A 96 -15.57 51.27 6.05
CA GLN A 96 -14.90 52.27 6.88
C GLN A 96 -13.60 51.72 7.46
N VAL A 97 -12.53 52.55 7.43
CA VAL A 97 -11.24 52.21 8.08
C VAL A 97 -10.69 53.42 8.81
N GLU A 98 -10.24 53.22 10.04
CA GLU A 98 -9.45 54.16 10.81
C GLU A 98 -8.04 53.59 11.03
N PHE A 99 -7.02 54.36 10.69
CA PHE A 99 -5.64 54.04 10.98
C PHE A 99 -5.08 54.98 12.01
N HIS A 100 -4.72 54.47 13.19
CA HIS A 100 -4.11 55.15 14.28
C HIS A 100 -2.57 55.10 14.14
N GLN A 101 -1.97 56.14 13.58
CA GLN A 101 -0.54 56.15 13.26
C GLN A 101 0.35 56.05 14.52
N SER A 102 -0.08 56.58 15.67
CA SER A 102 0.65 56.54 16.93
C SER A 102 0.75 55.13 17.53
N SER A 103 -0.23 54.25 17.29
CA SER A 103 -0.29 52.89 17.82
C SER A 103 -0.11 51.80 16.75
N GLY A 104 0.00 52.19 15.48
CA GLY A 104 0.07 51.24 14.38
C GLY A 104 -1.19 50.39 14.18
N ARG A 105 -2.35 50.83 14.68
CA ARG A 105 -3.60 50.04 14.61
C ARG A 105 -4.49 50.46 13.45
N ILE A 106 -4.94 49.46 12.68
CA ILE A 106 -5.97 49.57 11.64
C ILE A 106 -7.27 49.05 12.24
N MET A 107 -8.32 49.89 12.23
CA MET A 107 -9.68 49.49 12.63
C MET A 107 -10.60 49.57 11.41
N ALA A 108 -11.02 48.42 10.91
CA ALA A 108 -11.94 48.30 9.76
C ALA A 108 -13.33 47.93 10.27
N ARG A 109 -14.36 48.54 9.74
CA ARG A 109 -15.76 48.33 10.11
C ARG A 109 -16.66 48.25 8.90
N ASP A 110 -17.75 47.54 9.08
CA ASP A 110 -18.81 47.29 8.13
C ASP A 110 -18.35 46.59 6.84
N ASN A 111 -18.90 45.40 6.57
CA ASN A 111 -18.60 44.54 5.42
C ASN A 111 -17.07 44.26 5.29
N VAL A 112 -16.41 44.04 6.40
CA VAL A 112 -14.96 43.82 6.42
C VAL A 112 -14.60 42.47 5.83
N ARG A 113 -13.71 42.47 4.83
CA ARG A 113 -13.12 41.28 4.25
C ARG A 113 -11.61 41.39 4.29
N VAL A 114 -10.98 40.42 4.94
CA VAL A 114 -9.52 40.34 5.05
C VAL A 114 -9.03 39.17 4.22
N PHE A 115 -8.06 39.44 3.36
CA PHE A 115 -7.34 38.44 2.59
C PHE A 115 -5.93 38.33 3.13
N ARG A 116 -5.47 37.10 3.41
CA ARG A 116 -4.14 36.81 3.88
C ARG A 116 -3.67 35.47 3.32
N GLY A 117 -2.80 35.47 2.35
CA GLY A 117 -2.41 34.26 1.64
C GLY A 117 -3.60 33.55 1.03
N SER A 118 -3.87 32.30 1.46
CA SER A 118 -5.06 31.52 1.06
C SER A 118 -6.26 31.71 1.99
N GLU A 119 -6.12 32.48 3.06
CA GLU A 119 -7.17 32.72 4.06
C GLU A 119 -8.05 33.90 3.67
N VAL A 120 -9.37 33.78 3.83
CA VAL A 120 -10.35 34.85 3.64
C VAL A 120 -11.23 34.94 4.86
N PHE A 121 -11.32 36.13 5.44
CA PHE A 121 -12.11 36.41 6.64
C PHE A 121 -13.17 37.45 6.31
N ASP A 122 -14.44 37.16 6.56
CA ASP A 122 -15.53 38.12 6.54
C ASP A 122 -15.92 38.44 8.00
N ALA A 123 -15.96 39.73 8.36
CA ALA A 123 -16.26 40.18 9.73
C ALA A 123 -17.05 41.51 9.74
N GLN A 124 -17.63 41.87 10.87
CA GLN A 124 -18.26 43.18 11.05
C GLN A 124 -17.21 44.25 11.45
N GLU A 125 -16.26 43.87 12.28
CA GLU A 125 -15.18 44.75 12.73
C GLU A 125 -13.88 43.95 12.81
N VAL A 126 -12.79 44.54 12.34
CA VAL A 126 -11.42 44.01 12.42
C VAL A 126 -10.50 45.08 13.00
N ILE A 127 -9.78 44.71 14.03
CA ILE A 127 -8.67 45.52 14.59
C ILE A 127 -7.38 44.78 14.29
N TYR A 128 -6.50 45.38 13.51
CA TYR A 128 -5.20 44.83 13.16
C TYR A 128 -4.07 45.72 13.64
N ASP A 129 -3.12 45.18 14.39
CA ASP A 129 -1.93 45.87 14.89
C ASP A 129 -0.76 45.58 13.93
N THR A 130 -0.34 46.61 13.19
CA THR A 130 0.75 46.51 12.20
C THR A 130 2.13 46.25 12.81
N THR A 131 2.30 46.47 14.11
CA THR A 131 3.56 46.29 14.82
C THR A 131 3.71 44.87 15.33
N THR A 132 2.63 44.27 15.85
CA THR A 132 2.66 42.95 16.45
C THR A 132 2.11 41.88 15.50
N GLY A 133 1.42 42.26 14.41
CA GLY A 133 0.70 41.37 13.53
C GLY A 133 -0.57 40.74 14.16
N GLU A 134 -0.96 41.23 15.33
CA GLU A 134 -2.11 40.72 16.06
C GLU A 134 -3.43 41.19 15.43
N MET A 135 -4.37 40.26 15.23
CA MET A 135 -5.71 40.56 14.70
C MET A 135 -6.79 40.16 15.70
N THR A 136 -7.70 41.07 15.96
CA THR A 136 -8.91 40.81 16.75
C THR A 136 -10.14 41.18 15.92
N THR A 137 -11.15 40.33 15.94
CA THR A 137 -12.39 40.56 15.16
C THR A 137 -13.62 40.25 15.98
N SER A 138 -14.77 40.80 15.54
CA SER A 138 -16.09 40.44 16.05
C SER A 138 -16.98 39.91 14.90
N GLU A 139 -17.88 38.96 15.22
CA GLU A 139 -18.80 38.30 14.28
C GLU A 139 -18.10 37.77 13.01
N LEU A 140 -17.03 37.01 13.21
CA LEU A 140 -16.23 36.49 12.14
C LEU A 140 -16.88 35.28 11.44
N ARG A 141 -16.86 35.29 10.11
CA ARG A 141 -17.07 34.11 9.27
C ARG A 141 -15.82 33.90 8.42
N SER A 142 -15.28 32.72 8.47
CA SER A 142 -14.09 32.39 7.68
C SER A 142 -14.06 30.94 7.24
N GLY A 143 -13.35 30.67 6.16
CA GLY A 143 -12.96 29.36 5.72
C GLY A 143 -11.45 29.26 5.65
N LEU A 144 -10.88 28.43 6.49
CA LEU A 144 -9.54 27.89 6.31
C LEU A 144 -9.74 26.48 5.79
N GLU A 145 -9.70 26.30 4.48
CA GLU A 145 -9.95 24.97 3.90
C GLU A 145 -9.07 23.91 4.58
N PRO A 146 -9.66 22.83 5.08
CA PRO A 146 -11.05 22.39 4.88
C PRO A 146 -12.03 22.76 6.01
N ILE A 147 -11.73 23.73 6.89
CA ILE A 147 -12.52 24.09 8.07
C ILE A 147 -13.23 25.43 7.84
N TYR A 148 -14.56 25.43 8.02
CA TYR A 148 -15.40 26.63 8.00
C TYR A 148 -15.87 26.91 9.43
N TYR A 149 -15.76 28.15 9.88
CA TYR A 149 -16.14 28.53 11.22
C TYR A 149 -16.82 29.89 11.32
N ILE A 150 -17.67 30.00 12.33
CA ILE A 150 -18.29 31.24 12.76
C ILE A 150 -17.90 31.40 14.23
N SER A 151 -17.43 32.57 14.61
CA SER A 151 -16.99 32.84 15.98
C SER A 151 -17.43 34.22 16.42
N ASP A 152 -17.80 34.36 17.70
CA ASP A 152 -18.11 35.66 18.27
C ASP A 152 -16.86 36.53 18.37
N GLN A 153 -15.71 35.93 18.65
CA GLN A 153 -14.42 36.61 18.75
C GLN A 153 -13.29 35.71 18.24
N ILE A 154 -12.37 36.33 17.52
CA ILE A 154 -11.09 35.73 17.15
C ILE A 154 -9.93 36.56 17.69
N HIS A 155 -8.92 35.87 18.15
CA HIS A 155 -7.67 36.49 18.61
C HIS A 155 -6.51 35.64 18.09
N ARG A 156 -5.53 36.28 17.46
CA ARG A 156 -4.34 35.62 16.92
C ARG A 156 -3.09 36.25 17.60
N PRO A 157 -2.72 35.75 18.78
CA PRO A 157 -1.53 36.23 19.47
C PRO A 157 -0.27 35.71 18.76
N GLY A 158 0.74 36.58 18.61
CA GLY A 158 2.02 36.16 18.03
C GLY A 158 2.12 36.26 16.51
N GLY A 159 1.17 36.96 15.87
CA GLY A 159 1.24 37.23 14.43
C GLY A 159 1.00 36.05 13.54
N GLU A 160 1.77 35.94 12.45
CA GLU A 160 1.51 35.01 11.35
C GLU A 160 1.61 33.53 11.75
N ASP A 161 2.56 33.17 12.58
CA ASP A 161 2.82 31.81 13.04
C ASP A 161 2.07 31.46 14.35
N GLY A 162 1.31 32.41 14.91
CA GLY A 162 0.62 32.24 16.18
C GLY A 162 -0.63 31.37 16.08
N PRO A 163 -1.07 30.78 17.21
CA PRO A 163 -2.32 30.03 17.24
C PRO A 163 -3.53 30.93 17.01
N ILE A 164 -4.54 30.43 16.29
CA ILE A 164 -5.82 31.11 16.11
C ILE A 164 -6.73 30.70 17.28
N VAL A 165 -7.13 31.65 18.11
CA VAL A 165 -8.03 31.44 19.25
C VAL A 165 -9.42 31.98 18.90
N LEU A 166 -10.43 31.11 18.95
CA LEU A 166 -11.82 31.39 18.63
C LEU A 166 -12.64 31.15 19.90
N LEU A 167 -13.52 32.09 20.24
CA LEU A 167 -14.41 31.99 21.39
C LEU A 167 -15.87 31.82 20.94
N ASP A 168 -16.62 30.98 21.66
CA ASP A 168 -18.02 30.67 21.40
C ASP A 168 -18.30 30.39 19.91
N SER A 169 -17.51 29.44 19.39
CA SER A 169 -17.43 29.16 17.97
C SER A 169 -18.27 27.97 17.53
N VAL A 170 -18.74 28.06 16.29
CA VAL A 170 -19.31 26.92 15.56
C VAL A 170 -18.40 26.65 14.37
N PHE A 171 -17.96 25.41 14.21
CA PHE A 171 -17.17 25.01 13.05
C PHE A 171 -17.67 23.71 12.43
N THR A 172 -17.39 23.57 11.15
CA THR A 172 -17.72 22.39 10.32
C THR A 172 -16.68 22.27 9.19
N THR A 173 -16.62 21.11 8.57
CA THR A 173 -15.88 20.94 7.30
C THR A 173 -16.84 20.89 6.10
N HIS A 174 -18.10 21.23 6.29
CA HIS A 174 -19.11 21.25 5.27
C HIS A 174 -19.36 22.69 4.81
N ASP A 175 -18.97 23.01 3.57
CA ASP A 175 -19.25 24.29 2.93
C ASP A 175 -20.75 24.42 2.60
N SER A 176 -21.53 24.74 3.60
CA SER A 176 -22.98 24.93 3.50
C SER A 176 -23.52 25.78 4.65
N ALA A 177 -24.51 26.61 4.37
CA ALA A 177 -25.24 27.36 5.39
C ALA A 177 -25.94 26.44 6.40
N ASN A 178 -26.32 25.21 5.98
CA ASN A 178 -26.91 24.18 6.84
C ASN A 178 -26.04 22.92 6.81
N PRO A 179 -24.96 22.87 7.57
CA PRO A 179 -24.05 21.74 7.56
C PRO A 179 -24.68 20.48 8.14
N ASN A 180 -24.33 19.32 7.57
CA ASN A 180 -24.80 18.02 8.05
C ASN A 180 -24.32 17.71 9.46
N TYR A 181 -23.18 18.28 9.84
CA TYR A 181 -22.68 18.25 11.20
C TYR A 181 -21.96 19.55 11.53
N ARG A 182 -21.97 19.91 12.79
CA ARG A 182 -21.21 21.04 13.32
C ARG A 182 -20.75 20.78 14.75
N PHE A 183 -19.60 21.35 15.07
CA PHE A 183 -19.15 21.46 16.45
C PHE A 183 -19.49 22.85 16.97
N ARG A 184 -20.07 22.93 18.16
CA ARG A 184 -20.16 24.15 18.92
C ARG A 184 -19.19 24.04 20.09
N VAL A 185 -18.30 25.00 20.23
CA VAL A 185 -17.19 25.00 21.19
C VAL A 185 -17.13 26.33 21.94
N ASN A 186 -16.87 26.27 23.25
CA ASN A 186 -16.69 27.49 24.04
C ASN A 186 -15.36 28.18 23.69
N LYS A 187 -14.30 27.39 23.43
CA LYS A 187 -13.01 27.88 22.98
C LYS A 187 -12.39 26.88 22.03
N LEU A 188 -11.99 27.36 20.87
CA LEU A 188 -11.24 26.63 19.84
C LEU A 188 -9.87 27.27 19.72
N VAL A 189 -8.80 26.48 19.75
CA VAL A 189 -7.44 26.93 19.47
C VAL A 189 -6.93 26.11 18.28
N VAL A 190 -6.69 26.77 17.17
CA VAL A 190 -6.13 26.16 15.97
C VAL A 190 -4.63 26.47 15.92
N HIS A 191 -3.82 25.46 15.95
CA HIS A 191 -2.40 25.54 15.63
C HIS A 191 -2.24 25.11 14.17
N PRO A 192 -2.00 26.03 13.23
CA PRO A 192 -1.96 25.71 11.81
C PRO A 192 -0.95 24.59 11.50
N GLY A 193 -1.40 23.56 10.78
CA GLY A 193 -0.57 22.42 10.42
C GLY A 193 -0.22 21.42 11.53
N ASP A 194 -0.56 21.71 12.80
CA ASP A 194 -0.25 20.86 13.95
C ASP A 194 -1.53 20.22 14.53
N LYS A 195 -2.36 21.00 15.21
CA LYS A 195 -3.54 20.48 15.94
C LYS A 195 -4.63 21.52 16.16
N VAL A 196 -5.80 21.00 16.50
CA VAL A 196 -6.95 21.79 16.99
C VAL A 196 -7.27 21.37 18.41
N VAL A 197 -7.37 22.34 19.33
CA VAL A 197 -7.72 22.13 20.72
C VAL A 197 -9.10 22.72 20.99
N MET A 198 -10.02 21.91 21.50
CA MET A 198 -11.41 22.28 21.75
C MET A 198 -11.76 22.16 23.23
N HIS A 199 -12.40 23.19 23.77
CA HIS A 199 -12.95 23.18 25.12
C HIS A 199 -14.46 23.29 25.07
N GLY A 200 -15.16 22.39 25.78
CA GLY A 200 -16.62 22.38 25.85
C GLY A 200 -17.29 22.06 24.52
N ALA A 201 -16.70 21.17 23.72
CA ALA A 201 -17.16 20.82 22.38
C ALA A 201 -18.45 20.00 22.40
N LYS A 202 -19.46 20.41 21.64
CA LYS A 202 -20.69 19.67 21.39
C LYS A 202 -20.78 19.38 19.91
N LEU A 203 -20.87 18.10 19.56
CA LEU A 203 -21.10 17.65 18.19
C LEU A 203 -22.61 17.59 17.91
N TYR A 204 -23.02 18.21 16.83
CA TYR A 204 -24.37 18.15 16.32
C TYR A 204 -24.42 17.43 14.98
N ALA A 205 -25.39 16.54 14.81
CA ALA A 205 -25.78 15.99 13.52
C ALA A 205 -27.07 16.70 13.06
N GLY A 206 -26.96 17.60 12.09
CA GLY A 206 -28.01 18.58 11.85
C GLY A 206 -28.23 19.45 13.08
N ASP A 207 -29.45 19.40 13.66
CA ASP A 207 -29.78 20.12 14.89
C ASP A 207 -29.77 19.27 16.15
N LEU A 208 -29.52 17.95 16.04
CA LEU A 208 -29.52 17.04 17.17
C LEU A 208 -28.11 17.00 17.82
N PRO A 209 -27.96 17.32 19.13
CA PRO A 209 -26.71 17.12 19.84
C PRO A 209 -26.45 15.62 20.05
N VAL A 210 -25.33 15.12 19.51
CA VAL A 210 -25.02 13.67 19.49
C VAL A 210 -23.97 13.33 20.53
N PHE A 211 -23.01 14.24 20.76
CA PHE A 211 -21.91 14.01 21.67
C PHE A 211 -21.42 15.30 22.34
N TRP A 212 -20.82 15.16 23.54
CA TRP A 212 -20.18 16.25 24.26
C TRP A 212 -18.83 15.85 24.82
N PHE A 213 -17.83 16.72 24.60
CA PHE A 213 -16.48 16.56 25.09
C PHE A 213 -16.11 17.77 25.96
N PRO A 214 -15.71 17.59 27.22
CA PRO A 214 -15.25 18.72 28.04
C PRO A 214 -13.95 19.31 27.48
N PHE A 215 -13.11 18.45 26.92
CA PHE A 215 -11.83 18.79 26.31
C PHE A 215 -11.51 17.78 25.20
N TRP A 216 -11.03 18.26 24.05
CA TRP A 216 -10.62 17.42 22.94
C TRP A 216 -9.44 18.03 22.21
N VAL A 217 -8.43 17.23 21.85
CA VAL A 217 -7.32 17.61 20.98
C VAL A 217 -7.40 16.76 19.72
N GLN A 218 -7.50 17.42 18.58
CA GLN A 218 -7.44 16.79 17.27
C GLN A 218 -6.18 17.21 16.56
N PRO A 219 -5.16 16.36 16.46
CA PRO A 219 -4.03 16.60 15.60
C PRO A 219 -4.48 16.64 14.12
N LEU A 220 -3.82 17.49 13.32
CA LEU A 220 -4.10 17.61 11.89
C LEU A 220 -3.20 16.68 11.05
N GLN A 221 -2.21 16.05 11.67
CA GLN A 221 -1.34 15.07 11.04
C GLN A 221 -1.96 13.67 11.06
N GLU A 222 -1.65 12.88 10.04
CA GLU A 222 -2.14 11.51 9.90
C GLU A 222 -1.66 10.61 11.04
N GLY A 223 -2.56 9.75 11.54
CA GLY A 223 -2.25 8.77 12.59
C GLY A 223 -2.24 9.34 14.00
N LEU A 224 -2.33 10.65 14.20
CA LEU A 224 -2.36 11.26 15.52
C LEU A 224 -3.79 11.44 16.04
N GLY A 225 -3.93 11.34 17.37
CA GLY A 225 -5.22 11.50 18.05
C GLY A 225 -5.90 10.19 18.37
N TYR A 226 -7.17 10.27 18.72
CA TYR A 226 -7.96 9.13 19.14
C TYR A 226 -8.84 8.61 18.03
N TYR A 227 -8.73 7.32 17.77
CA TYR A 227 -9.52 6.55 16.82
C TYR A 227 -10.24 5.43 17.56
N PHE A 228 -11.45 5.10 17.14
CA PHE A 228 -12.17 3.95 17.67
C PHE A 228 -12.94 3.24 16.55
N THR A 229 -12.97 1.92 16.62
CA THR A 229 -13.64 1.06 15.65
C THR A 229 -14.67 0.20 16.38
N PRO A 230 -15.95 0.59 16.36
CA PRO A 230 -17.01 -0.26 16.91
C PRO A 230 -17.43 -1.30 15.88
N GLY A 231 -17.87 -2.46 16.36
CA GLY A 231 -18.37 -3.50 15.49
C GLY A 231 -18.94 -4.69 16.24
N TRP A 232 -19.38 -5.66 15.48
CA TRP A 232 -19.79 -6.95 15.96
C TRP A 232 -19.43 -8.04 14.96
N ASN A 233 -18.89 -9.15 15.44
CA ASN A 233 -18.75 -10.38 14.66
C ASN A 233 -18.85 -11.60 15.58
N SER A 234 -19.03 -12.77 14.98
CA SER A 234 -19.15 -14.02 15.73
C SER A 234 -17.88 -14.42 16.48
N ALA A 235 -16.71 -13.94 16.04
CA ALA A 235 -15.41 -14.22 16.63
C ALA A 235 -15.12 -13.43 17.89
N TRP A 236 -15.52 -12.17 17.90
CA TRP A 236 -15.18 -11.20 18.95
C TRP A 236 -16.39 -10.80 19.79
N GLY A 237 -17.62 -11.12 19.31
CA GLY A 237 -18.85 -10.54 19.85
C GLY A 237 -18.97 -9.06 19.51
N ALA A 238 -19.60 -8.28 20.36
CA ALA A 238 -19.54 -6.82 20.26
C ALA A 238 -18.15 -6.34 20.67
N PHE A 239 -17.60 -5.42 19.89
CA PHE A 239 -16.25 -4.93 20.15
C PHE A 239 -16.11 -3.42 19.90
N VAL A 240 -15.14 -2.84 20.59
CA VAL A 240 -14.61 -1.50 20.32
C VAL A 240 -13.09 -1.59 20.37
N LEU A 241 -12.46 -1.36 19.22
CA LEU A 241 -11.00 -1.24 19.12
C LEU A 241 -10.67 0.25 19.27
N ASN A 242 -9.77 0.58 20.18
CA ASN A 242 -9.39 1.95 20.46
C ASN A 242 -7.90 2.13 20.21
N GLU A 243 -7.56 3.20 19.52
CA GLU A 243 -6.20 3.59 19.19
C GLU A 243 -6.00 5.07 19.54
N TYR A 244 -4.90 5.37 20.19
CA TYR A 244 -4.47 6.74 20.44
C TYR A 244 -3.07 6.95 19.88
N GLY A 245 -2.98 7.72 18.79
CA GLY A 245 -1.73 8.07 18.13
C GLY A 245 -1.11 9.35 18.69
N PHE A 246 0.20 9.32 18.95
CA PHE A 246 0.97 10.46 19.41
C PHE A 246 2.41 10.37 18.89
N LEU A 247 3.12 11.51 18.84
CA LEU A 247 4.53 11.53 18.45
C LEU A 247 5.45 11.30 19.66
N VAL A 248 6.45 10.48 19.46
CA VAL A 248 7.60 10.33 20.36
C VAL A 248 8.80 11.00 19.68
N GLY A 249 9.27 12.10 20.26
CA GLY A 249 10.21 12.99 19.58
C GLY A 249 9.53 13.75 18.43
N GLU A 250 10.26 13.99 17.34
CA GLU A 250 9.74 14.74 16.19
C GLU A 250 9.13 13.84 15.11
N ASP A 251 9.54 12.57 15.04
CA ASP A 251 9.33 11.74 13.86
C ASP A 251 8.69 10.36 14.12
N ILE A 252 8.72 9.81 15.33
CA ILE A 252 8.21 8.47 15.62
C ILE A 252 6.73 8.56 15.95
N LEU A 253 5.88 7.95 15.13
CA LEU A 253 4.47 7.79 15.44
C LEU A 253 4.29 6.60 16.39
N ALA A 254 3.83 6.89 17.60
CA ALA A 254 3.43 5.88 18.56
C ALA A 254 1.91 5.78 18.65
N LYS A 255 1.40 4.56 18.75
CA LYS A 255 -0.03 4.27 18.91
C LYS A 255 -0.23 3.39 20.12
N ALA A 256 -1.09 3.80 21.01
CA ALA A 256 -1.51 2.99 22.16
C ALA A 256 -2.89 2.40 21.86
N HIS A 257 -3.02 1.08 22.05
CA HIS A 257 -4.25 0.33 21.81
C HIS A 257 -4.88 -0.09 23.13
N PHE A 258 -6.20 0.02 23.22
CA PHE A 258 -7.00 -0.53 24.28
C PHE A 258 -8.32 -1.06 23.72
N ASP A 259 -8.40 -2.37 23.58
CA ASP A 259 -9.47 -3.04 22.87
C ASP A 259 -10.37 -3.82 23.83
N VAL A 260 -11.65 -3.75 23.56
CA VAL A 260 -12.68 -4.49 24.29
C VAL A 260 -13.45 -5.37 23.31
N ARG A 261 -13.50 -6.67 23.60
CA ARG A 261 -14.27 -7.66 22.83
C ARG A 261 -15.10 -8.50 23.78
N SER A 262 -16.42 -8.54 23.59
CA SER A 262 -17.32 -9.22 24.54
C SER A 262 -17.04 -10.72 24.65
N GLU A 263 -16.62 -11.38 23.57
CA GLU A 263 -16.29 -12.80 23.56
C GLU A 263 -14.81 -13.08 23.89
N ARG A 264 -13.90 -12.13 23.61
CA ARG A 264 -12.45 -12.32 23.79
C ARG A 264 -11.86 -11.57 24.96
N GLY A 265 -12.62 -10.67 25.61
CA GLY A 265 -12.14 -9.90 26.77
C GLY A 265 -11.41 -8.62 26.41
N LEU A 266 -10.43 -8.28 27.23
CA LEU A 266 -9.68 -7.03 27.14
C LEU A 266 -8.31 -7.28 26.50
N ALA A 267 -7.87 -6.31 25.69
CA ALA A 267 -6.54 -6.33 25.11
C ALA A 267 -5.97 -4.92 25.02
N GLY A 268 -4.67 -4.84 24.92
CA GLY A 268 -3.98 -3.56 24.73
C GLY A 268 -2.57 -3.73 24.22
N GLY A 269 -2.02 -2.64 23.72
CA GLY A 269 -0.69 -2.69 23.15
C GLY A 269 -0.12 -1.34 22.83
N VAL A 270 1.08 -1.35 22.30
CA VAL A 270 1.74 -0.18 21.75
C VAL A 270 2.37 -0.53 20.41
N GLU A 271 2.25 0.38 19.48
CA GLU A 271 2.88 0.31 18.17
C GLU A 271 3.73 1.55 17.95
N PHE A 272 4.91 1.38 17.36
CA PHE A 272 5.79 2.46 16.96
C PHE A 272 6.09 2.32 15.48
N ASP A 273 5.68 3.32 14.71
CA ASP A 273 6.02 3.46 13.29
C ASP A 273 7.21 4.40 13.14
N PHE A 274 8.32 3.89 12.65
CA PHE A 274 9.54 4.67 12.42
C PHE A 274 9.50 5.34 11.05
N PRO A 275 9.80 6.65 10.97
CA PRO A 275 9.47 7.44 9.80
C PRO A 275 10.27 7.09 8.56
N ARG A 276 9.58 7.21 7.45
CA ARG A 276 10.07 6.94 6.09
C ARG A 276 10.73 8.16 5.42
N PHE A 277 10.67 9.38 6.00
CA PHE A 277 10.65 10.59 5.14
C PHE A 277 11.62 11.72 5.45
N ARG A 278 12.42 11.71 6.52
CA ARG A 278 13.21 12.91 6.85
C ARG A 278 14.71 12.74 7.05
N SER A 279 15.18 11.56 7.17
CA SER A 279 16.60 11.26 7.16
C SER A 279 16.80 9.91 6.52
N ASN A 280 17.95 9.65 5.98
CA ASN A 280 18.41 8.38 5.42
C ASN A 280 18.40 7.23 6.45
N SER A 281 17.45 7.22 7.37
CA SER A 281 17.47 6.34 8.51
C SER A 281 16.17 5.58 8.62
N ASN A 282 16.28 4.40 9.02
CA ASN A 282 15.35 3.52 9.71
C ASN A 282 13.88 3.55 9.23
N ILE A 283 13.52 2.58 8.44
CA ILE A 283 12.13 2.27 8.09
C ILE A 283 11.75 1.08 8.94
N GLY A 284 10.69 1.18 9.74
CA GLY A 284 10.29 0.02 10.52
C GLY A 284 9.08 0.23 11.39
N ARG A 285 8.64 -0.88 11.97
CA ARG A 285 7.55 -0.96 12.93
C ARG A 285 7.95 -1.84 14.10
N PHE A 286 7.62 -1.41 15.29
CA PHE A 286 7.68 -2.23 16.50
C PHE A 286 6.30 -2.27 17.12
N ASN A 287 5.80 -3.46 17.42
CA ASN A 287 4.46 -3.68 17.97
C ASN A 287 4.52 -4.67 19.13
N VAL A 288 3.89 -4.32 20.24
CA VAL A 288 3.65 -5.22 21.36
C VAL A 288 2.18 -5.18 21.69
N TYR A 289 1.54 -6.33 21.74
CA TYR A 289 0.14 -6.47 22.04
C TYR A 289 -0.09 -7.63 23.02
N TYR A 290 -0.95 -7.40 24.01
CA TYR A 290 -1.32 -8.38 25.01
C TYR A 290 -2.86 -8.45 25.11
N ALA A 291 -3.38 -9.65 25.22
CA ALA A 291 -4.80 -9.91 25.38
C ALA A 291 -5.05 -10.89 26.54
N GLU A 292 -6.03 -10.59 27.37
CA GLU A 292 -6.63 -11.53 28.29
C GLU A 292 -7.88 -12.11 27.64
N ASP A 293 -7.72 -13.30 27.03
CA ASP A 293 -8.76 -13.94 26.22
C ASP A 293 -9.71 -14.75 27.09
N ASN A 294 -10.98 -14.35 27.13
CA ASN A 294 -12.02 -15.04 27.90
C ASN A 294 -12.39 -16.41 27.30
N ASN A 295 -12.17 -16.59 25.99
CA ASN A 295 -12.53 -17.78 25.24
C ASN A 295 -11.41 -18.28 24.33
N PRO A 296 -10.23 -18.65 24.86
CA PRO A 296 -9.06 -19.03 24.05
C PRO A 296 -9.32 -20.24 23.16
N GLN A 297 -10.26 -21.11 23.54
CA GLN A 297 -10.67 -22.30 22.81
C GLN A 297 -11.77 -22.05 21.76
N LEU A 298 -12.26 -20.82 21.61
CA LEU A 298 -13.27 -20.50 20.61
C LEU A 298 -12.73 -20.72 19.20
N ARG A 299 -13.44 -21.53 18.41
CA ARG A 299 -12.99 -22.05 17.11
C ARG A 299 -13.73 -21.37 15.97
N PHE A 300 -13.02 -21.11 14.90
CA PHE A 300 -13.56 -20.61 13.63
C PHE A 300 -13.24 -21.55 12.45
N ASN A 301 -12.52 -22.64 12.68
CA ASN A 301 -12.20 -23.66 11.68
C ASN A 301 -12.32 -25.04 12.30
N ARG A 302 -12.19 -26.08 11.49
CA ARG A 302 -12.27 -27.49 11.92
C ARG A 302 -11.13 -27.96 12.79
N VAL A 303 -10.30 -27.08 13.33
CA VAL A 303 -9.30 -27.51 14.31
C VAL A 303 -10.06 -28.12 15.49
N SER A 304 -9.87 -29.40 15.68
CA SER A 304 -10.64 -30.17 16.67
C SER A 304 -10.28 -29.78 18.10
N ASN A 305 -9.07 -29.28 18.30
CA ASN A 305 -8.56 -28.75 19.57
C ASN A 305 -7.45 -27.74 19.29
N LYS A 306 -7.43 -26.62 20.01
CA LYS A 306 -6.35 -25.64 19.95
C LYS A 306 -5.19 -25.98 20.89
N GLY A 307 -5.18 -27.18 21.49
CA GLY A 307 -4.16 -27.56 22.45
C GLY A 307 -4.25 -26.70 23.72
N ASP A 308 -3.09 -26.42 24.32
CA ASP A 308 -2.98 -25.71 25.60
C ASP A 308 -2.91 -24.18 25.44
N VAL A 309 -3.77 -23.59 24.56
CA VAL A 309 -3.86 -22.13 24.43
C VAL A 309 -4.38 -21.53 25.73
N THR A 310 -3.58 -20.66 26.35
CA THR A 310 -3.90 -19.98 27.61
C THR A 310 -4.74 -18.75 27.40
N SER A 311 -5.34 -18.19 28.47
CA SER A 311 -6.05 -16.91 28.43
C SER A 311 -5.11 -15.73 28.17
N SER A 312 -3.88 -15.80 28.66
CA SER A 312 -2.88 -14.75 28.53
C SER A 312 -2.15 -14.89 27.21
N ARG A 313 -2.48 -14.03 26.25
CA ARG A 313 -1.97 -14.10 24.88
C ARG A 313 -1.21 -12.83 24.50
N TYR A 314 -0.16 -12.97 23.74
CA TYR A 314 0.67 -11.83 23.34
C TYR A 314 1.30 -12.01 21.96
N ARG A 315 1.61 -10.89 21.34
CA ARG A 315 2.55 -10.80 20.22
C ARG A 315 3.57 -9.69 20.42
N ILE A 316 4.78 -9.94 19.94
CA ILE A 316 5.84 -8.94 19.81
C ILE A 316 6.33 -9.04 18.38
N ASN A 317 6.27 -7.93 17.64
CA ASN A 317 6.70 -7.84 16.25
C ASN A 317 7.67 -6.68 16.10
N LEU A 318 8.81 -6.92 15.47
CA LEU A 318 9.79 -5.91 15.11
C LEU A 318 10.19 -6.13 13.65
N GLN A 319 9.78 -5.23 12.77
CA GLN A 319 10.25 -5.15 11.40
C GLN A 319 10.97 -3.83 11.22
N HIS A 320 12.27 -3.87 10.93
CA HIS A 320 13.06 -2.64 10.88
C HIS A 320 14.25 -2.76 9.94
N ARG A 321 14.46 -1.73 9.11
CA ARG A 321 15.70 -1.55 8.36
C ARG A 321 16.54 -0.44 9.01
N LEU A 322 17.72 -0.82 9.46
CA LEU A 322 18.72 0.07 10.05
C LEU A 322 19.81 0.36 9.02
N TYR A 323 19.98 1.62 8.65
CA TYR A 323 21.12 2.02 7.83
C TYR A 323 22.30 2.42 8.72
N PHE A 324 23.51 2.02 8.32
CA PHE A 324 24.69 2.40 9.08
C PHE A 324 25.00 3.89 8.89
N PRO A 325 25.35 4.60 10.00
CA PRO A 325 25.73 6.02 9.93
C PRO A 325 26.94 6.21 9.03
N GLY A 326 26.90 7.21 8.15
CA GLY A 326 27.96 7.53 7.19
C GLY A 326 27.88 6.76 5.87
N SER A 327 26.88 5.91 5.68
CA SER A 327 26.50 5.35 4.38
C SER A 327 25.65 6.39 3.65
N GLU A 328 26.29 7.37 3.00
CA GLU A 328 25.59 8.43 2.25
C GLU A 328 24.64 7.85 1.17
N ASP A 329 24.91 6.63 0.71
CA ASP A 329 24.21 5.97 -0.39
C ASP A 329 23.19 4.91 0.06
N GLU A 330 22.90 4.77 1.37
CA GLU A 330 21.98 3.77 1.92
C GLU A 330 22.30 2.32 1.50
N THR A 331 23.56 2.05 1.15
CA THR A 331 23.99 0.77 0.60
C THR A 331 24.38 -0.28 1.64
N PHE A 332 24.50 0.13 2.92
CA PHE A 332 24.83 -0.79 4.03
C PHE A 332 23.74 -0.71 5.11
N TYR A 333 23.04 -1.83 5.30
CA TYR A 333 21.89 -1.89 6.18
C TYR A 333 21.78 -3.23 6.91
N VAL A 334 20.96 -3.24 7.95
CA VAL A 334 20.49 -4.44 8.66
C VAL A 334 18.97 -4.48 8.58
N ASP A 335 18.43 -5.57 8.09
CA ASP A 335 17.01 -5.89 8.19
C ASP A 335 16.77 -6.80 9.38
N LEU A 336 15.77 -6.40 10.16
CA LEU A 336 15.27 -7.17 11.30
C LEU A 336 13.82 -7.52 11.02
N ASP A 337 13.48 -8.80 11.15
CA ASP A 337 12.11 -9.30 11.17
C ASP A 337 12.00 -10.32 12.31
N ILE A 338 11.45 -9.89 13.43
CA ILE A 338 11.39 -10.65 14.67
C ILE A 338 9.96 -10.71 15.15
N ASN A 339 9.42 -11.92 15.24
CA ASN A 339 8.03 -12.18 15.58
C ASN A 339 7.96 -13.23 16.71
N ARG A 340 7.63 -12.80 17.93
CA ARG A 340 7.35 -13.70 19.04
C ARG A 340 5.87 -13.70 19.37
N LEU A 341 5.27 -14.88 19.31
CA LEU A 341 3.84 -15.12 19.54
C LEU A 341 3.67 -16.00 20.77
N SER A 342 2.53 -15.86 21.44
CA SER A 342 2.15 -16.73 22.57
C SER A 342 1.75 -18.13 22.13
N ASP A 343 1.12 -18.24 20.96
CA ASP A 343 0.57 -19.47 20.38
C ASP A 343 0.32 -19.29 18.87
N GLU A 344 0.10 -20.41 18.17
CA GLU A 344 -0.09 -20.41 16.70
C GLU A 344 -1.38 -19.73 16.23
N PHE A 345 -2.37 -19.52 17.13
CA PHE A 345 -3.70 -19.01 16.79
C PHE A 345 -3.90 -17.53 17.07
N ILE A 346 -2.96 -16.84 17.74
CA ILE A 346 -3.14 -15.43 18.11
C ILE A 346 -3.37 -14.52 16.89
N TYR A 347 -2.66 -14.77 15.77
CA TYR A 347 -2.88 -14.01 14.54
C TYR A 347 -4.27 -14.25 13.96
N GLN A 348 -4.71 -15.49 13.89
CA GLN A 348 -6.03 -15.84 13.40
C GLN A 348 -7.16 -15.23 14.27
N ASP A 349 -6.98 -15.26 15.58
CA ASP A 349 -8.02 -14.85 16.55
C ASP A 349 -8.12 -13.34 16.75
N PHE A 350 -7.00 -12.59 16.70
CA PHE A 350 -6.96 -11.15 17.00
C PHE A 350 -6.55 -10.29 15.79
N PHE A 351 -5.85 -10.85 14.81
CA PHE A 351 -5.31 -10.15 13.64
C PHE A 351 -5.61 -10.89 12.33
N PRO A 352 -6.90 -11.16 12.03
CA PRO A 352 -7.27 -12.03 10.92
C PRO A 352 -6.87 -11.47 9.53
N SER A 353 -6.68 -10.17 9.38
CA SER A 353 -6.16 -9.56 8.14
C SER A 353 -4.69 -9.89 7.93
N GLU A 354 -3.86 -9.78 8.97
CA GLU A 354 -2.44 -10.14 8.93
C GLU A 354 -2.26 -11.64 8.76
N PHE A 355 -3.05 -12.45 9.47
CA PHE A 355 -3.04 -13.91 9.32
C PHE A 355 -3.26 -14.39 7.87
N ARG A 356 -4.09 -13.69 7.11
CA ARG A 356 -4.35 -14.05 5.70
C ARG A 356 -3.20 -13.71 4.78
N ILE A 357 -2.40 -12.71 5.13
CA ILE A 357 -1.23 -12.30 4.36
C ILE A 357 -0.04 -13.19 4.71
N ASP A 358 0.21 -13.36 6.00
CA ASP A 358 1.32 -14.14 6.53
C ASP A 358 0.88 -14.90 7.79
N PRO A 359 0.44 -16.17 7.66
CA PRO A 359 -0.01 -16.97 8.80
C PRO A 359 1.15 -17.44 9.70
N GLN A 360 2.39 -17.45 9.19
CA GLN A 360 3.58 -17.93 9.90
C GLN A 360 4.72 -16.95 9.74
N PRO A 361 4.72 -15.84 10.48
CA PRO A 361 5.72 -14.80 10.31
C PRO A 361 7.12 -15.32 10.65
N ASP A 362 8.07 -14.92 9.81
CA ASP A 362 9.47 -15.32 9.92
C ASP A 362 10.19 -14.63 11.08
N ASN A 363 11.39 -15.18 11.41
CA ASN A 363 12.34 -14.57 12.31
C ASN A 363 13.71 -14.53 11.64
N MET A 364 14.12 -13.34 11.23
CA MET A 364 15.29 -13.14 10.40
C MET A 364 16.07 -11.90 10.80
N ILE A 365 17.39 -11.99 10.70
CA ILE A 365 18.31 -10.85 10.72
C ILE A 365 19.16 -10.95 9.47
N ASN A 366 19.16 -9.91 8.65
CA ASN A 366 19.99 -9.83 7.45
C ASN A 366 20.87 -8.59 7.49
N ILE A 367 22.18 -8.77 7.39
CA ILE A 367 23.17 -7.69 7.27
C ILE A 367 23.60 -7.66 5.82
N ALA A 368 23.34 -6.57 5.13
CA ALA A 368 23.55 -6.47 3.69
C ALA A 368 24.37 -5.24 3.30
N LYS A 369 25.26 -5.43 2.34
CA LYS A 369 26.01 -4.37 1.69
C LYS A 369 25.79 -4.46 0.17
N LEU A 370 25.13 -3.47 -0.38
CA LEU A 370 24.99 -3.31 -1.83
C LEU A 370 26.27 -2.74 -2.45
N PHE A 371 26.58 -3.20 -3.63
CA PHE A 371 27.60 -2.64 -4.52
C PHE A 371 27.01 -2.54 -5.94
N GLU A 372 27.71 -1.89 -6.86
CA GLU A 372 27.17 -1.58 -8.19
C GLU A 372 26.64 -2.79 -8.96
N GLN A 373 27.26 -3.95 -8.80
CA GLN A 373 26.92 -5.16 -9.54
C GLN A 373 26.27 -6.24 -8.66
N GLY A 374 25.95 -5.96 -7.40
CA GLY A 374 25.37 -7.00 -6.54
C GLY A 374 25.28 -6.65 -5.07
N GLU A 375 25.24 -7.71 -4.25
CA GLU A 375 25.08 -7.62 -2.80
C GLU A 375 25.97 -8.64 -2.09
N ILE A 376 26.46 -8.26 -0.93
CA ILE A 376 27.02 -9.19 0.06
C ILE A 376 26.08 -9.20 1.24
N SER A 377 25.60 -10.37 1.64
CA SER A 377 24.66 -10.54 2.75
C SER A 377 25.11 -11.59 3.75
N LEU A 378 24.77 -11.37 5.01
CA LEU A 378 24.90 -12.33 6.11
C LEU A 378 23.51 -12.48 6.73
N THR A 379 22.89 -13.63 6.51
CA THR A 379 21.52 -13.91 6.93
C THR A 379 21.50 -14.91 8.06
N GLY A 380 20.85 -14.56 9.16
CA GLY A 380 20.43 -15.48 10.21
C GLY A 380 18.91 -15.63 10.19
N ARG A 381 18.39 -16.85 10.06
CA ARG A 381 16.97 -17.21 10.17
C ARG A 381 16.81 -18.29 11.21
N PHE A 382 15.91 -18.09 12.16
CA PHE A 382 15.82 -18.93 13.35
C PHE A 382 14.38 -19.12 13.84
N GLN A 383 14.08 -20.22 14.49
CA GLN A 383 12.80 -20.51 15.10
C GLN A 383 12.70 -19.81 16.47
N LEU A 384 11.75 -18.87 16.61
CA LEU A 384 11.37 -18.32 17.92
C LEU A 384 10.07 -18.91 18.45
N ASN A 385 9.22 -19.38 17.56
CA ASN A 385 7.90 -19.93 17.85
C ASN A 385 7.93 -21.43 17.60
N GLU A 386 8.06 -22.23 18.68
CA GLU A 386 8.23 -23.69 18.65
C GLU A 386 7.05 -24.46 18.02
N PHE A 387 5.92 -23.78 17.82
CA PHE A 387 4.74 -24.32 17.14
C PHE A 387 4.76 -24.13 15.62
N PHE A 388 5.77 -23.46 15.06
CA PHE A 388 5.96 -23.32 13.61
C PHE A 388 7.23 -24.03 13.15
N ARG A 389 7.09 -24.87 12.13
CA ARG A 389 8.25 -25.44 11.43
C ARG A 389 9.00 -24.31 10.70
N THR A 390 10.29 -24.26 10.85
CA THR A 390 11.13 -23.18 10.30
C THR A 390 12.37 -23.75 9.62
N ASP A 391 12.61 -23.35 8.37
CA ASP A 391 13.90 -23.57 7.71
C ASP A 391 14.89 -22.51 8.22
N THR A 392 15.98 -22.96 8.84
CA THR A 392 16.93 -22.08 9.53
C THR A 392 18.19 -21.81 8.72
N ARG A 393 18.79 -20.65 8.98
CA ARG A 393 20.12 -20.23 8.51
C ARG A 393 20.93 -19.77 9.71
N SER A 394 22.04 -20.46 10.03
CA SER A 394 22.72 -20.25 11.33
C SER A 394 24.23 -20.02 11.23
N PRO A 395 24.76 -18.96 10.57
CA PRO A 395 24.21 -18.09 9.54
C PRO A 395 24.50 -18.58 8.10
N GLU A 396 24.00 -17.86 7.10
CA GLU A 396 24.42 -17.97 5.70
C GLU A 396 25.07 -16.68 5.23
N LEU A 397 26.29 -16.75 4.71
CA LEU A 397 26.99 -15.68 4.02
C LEU A 397 26.80 -15.89 2.51
N ALA A 398 26.33 -14.85 1.81
CA ALA A 398 26.12 -14.88 0.38
C ALA A 398 26.71 -13.66 -0.32
N VAL A 399 27.14 -13.86 -1.55
CA VAL A 399 27.54 -12.81 -2.51
C VAL A 399 26.75 -13.07 -3.78
N ASP A 400 25.88 -12.15 -4.11
CA ASP A 400 25.01 -12.22 -5.28
C ASP A 400 25.40 -11.15 -6.29
N PHE A 401 25.59 -11.57 -7.54
CA PHE A 401 25.87 -10.67 -8.67
C PHE A 401 24.61 -10.56 -9.54
N ILE A 402 24.10 -9.35 -9.73
CA ILE A 402 23.02 -9.10 -10.68
C ILE A 402 23.56 -9.15 -12.12
N ARG A 403 22.70 -9.55 -13.05
CA ARG A 403 23.06 -9.60 -14.47
C ARG A 403 23.56 -8.25 -14.97
N SER A 404 24.86 -8.14 -15.18
CA SER A 404 25.57 -6.90 -15.47
C SER A 404 26.48 -7.05 -16.69
N PRO A 405 26.70 -6.01 -17.50
CA PRO A 405 27.65 -6.06 -18.61
C PRO A 405 29.09 -6.24 -18.09
N LEU A 406 29.82 -7.14 -18.72
CA LEU A 406 31.24 -7.39 -18.43
C LEU A 406 32.11 -6.42 -19.25
N ALA A 407 32.35 -5.24 -18.72
CA ALA A 407 33.04 -4.14 -19.41
C ALA A 407 32.47 -3.94 -20.85
N ASP A 408 33.29 -3.61 -21.82
CA ASP A 408 32.90 -3.38 -23.23
C ASP A 408 32.93 -4.65 -24.10
N THR A 409 32.86 -5.85 -23.48
CA THR A 409 33.01 -7.11 -24.23
C THR A 409 31.74 -7.56 -24.95
N GLY A 410 30.58 -7.01 -24.59
CA GLY A 410 29.26 -7.46 -25.04
C GLY A 410 28.73 -8.69 -24.29
N PHE A 411 29.51 -9.28 -23.39
CA PHE A 411 29.04 -10.31 -22.49
C PHE A 411 28.37 -9.71 -21.27
N PHE A 412 27.40 -10.42 -20.77
CA PHE A 412 26.80 -10.18 -19.45
C PHE A 412 27.18 -11.32 -18.51
N TYR A 413 27.33 -10.99 -17.27
CA TYR A 413 27.66 -11.92 -16.20
C TYR A 413 26.57 -11.86 -15.12
N ASP A 414 26.28 -13.02 -14.54
CA ASP A 414 25.32 -13.26 -13.46
C ASP A 414 25.86 -14.40 -12.57
N GLY A 415 25.61 -14.40 -11.28
CA GLY A 415 26.04 -15.49 -10.45
C GLY A 415 25.90 -15.26 -8.94
N PHE A 416 26.10 -16.30 -8.18
CA PHE A 416 26.11 -16.23 -6.73
C PHE A 416 27.15 -17.17 -6.11
N THR A 417 27.51 -16.89 -4.88
CA THR A 417 28.32 -17.79 -4.02
C THR A 417 27.80 -17.67 -2.60
N SER A 418 27.45 -18.80 -1.97
CA SER A 418 27.02 -18.81 -0.58
C SER A 418 27.71 -19.92 0.23
N TYR A 419 27.82 -19.66 1.53
CA TYR A 419 28.19 -20.66 2.53
C TYR A 419 27.28 -20.49 3.73
N GLY A 420 26.60 -21.57 4.14
CA GLY A 420 25.65 -21.52 5.23
C GLY A 420 25.53 -22.82 6.01
N LEU A 421 25.07 -22.63 7.24
CA LEU A 421 24.58 -23.66 8.11
C LEU A 421 23.09 -23.73 7.94
N ILE A 422 22.62 -24.70 7.17
CA ILE A 422 21.21 -24.84 6.77
C ILE A 422 20.57 -25.88 7.67
N GLY A 423 19.44 -25.60 8.25
CA GLY A 423 18.73 -26.50 9.14
C GLY A 423 17.22 -26.41 8.99
N GLU A 424 16.51 -27.38 9.51
CA GLU A 424 15.08 -27.43 9.62
C GLU A 424 14.69 -27.72 11.06
N GLU A 425 14.06 -26.74 11.72
CA GLU A 425 13.49 -26.90 13.04
C GLU A 425 12.02 -27.27 12.92
N LEU A 426 11.63 -28.36 13.56
CA LEU A 426 10.27 -28.88 13.51
C LEU A 426 9.38 -28.23 14.57
N ASP A 427 8.08 -28.22 14.32
CA ASP A 427 7.09 -27.86 15.32
C ASP A 427 7.02 -28.90 16.44
N GLU A 428 6.67 -28.49 17.65
CA GLU A 428 6.58 -29.32 18.84
C GLU A 428 5.70 -30.57 18.64
N ALA A 429 4.60 -30.45 17.92
CA ALA A 429 3.69 -31.55 17.63
C ALA A 429 4.35 -32.62 16.75
N SER A 430 5.15 -32.23 15.77
CA SER A 430 5.90 -33.15 14.91
C SER A 430 7.02 -33.84 15.64
N LEU A 431 7.71 -33.16 16.55
CA LEU A 431 8.74 -33.73 17.41
C LEU A 431 8.17 -34.78 18.37
N VAL A 432 7.04 -34.50 19.02
CA VAL A 432 6.39 -35.46 19.94
C VAL A 432 5.88 -36.67 19.18
N ALA A 433 5.42 -36.52 17.96
CA ALA A 433 4.95 -37.63 17.12
C ALA A 433 6.07 -38.54 16.63
N GLY A 434 7.34 -38.10 16.67
CA GLY A 434 8.51 -38.84 16.22
C GLY A 434 8.49 -39.28 14.76
N VAL A 435 7.74 -38.52 13.95
CA VAL A 435 7.46 -38.87 12.54
C VAL A 435 8.63 -38.41 11.64
N ILE A 436 9.32 -37.36 12.03
CA ILE A 436 10.41 -36.73 11.27
C ILE A 436 11.51 -36.35 12.27
N GLU A 437 12.76 -36.52 11.89
CA GLU A 437 13.89 -36.00 12.64
C GLU A 437 14.32 -34.65 12.08
N PRO A 438 14.71 -33.66 12.93
CA PRO A 438 15.31 -32.42 12.45
C PRO A 438 16.50 -32.72 11.56
N SER A 439 16.66 -31.96 10.49
CA SER A 439 17.79 -32.14 9.57
C SER A 439 18.57 -30.84 9.42
N GLY A 440 19.88 -30.98 9.32
CA GLY A 440 20.77 -29.86 9.11
C GLY A 440 22.05 -30.28 8.41
N TYR A 441 22.70 -29.33 7.75
CA TYR A 441 23.96 -29.53 7.05
C TYR A 441 24.67 -28.20 6.77
N ASN A 442 25.97 -28.29 6.51
CA ASN A 442 26.73 -27.18 5.97
C ASN A 442 26.64 -27.23 4.43
N ARG A 443 26.33 -26.12 3.80
CA ARG A 443 26.32 -25.99 2.34
C ARG A 443 27.27 -24.88 1.90
N PHE A 444 28.15 -25.22 0.97
CA PHE A 444 28.79 -24.27 0.09
C PHE A 444 28.16 -24.41 -1.30
N ALA A 445 27.68 -23.32 -1.88
CA ALA A 445 27.10 -23.33 -3.21
C ALA A 445 27.59 -22.13 -4.03
N THR A 446 27.92 -22.37 -5.29
CA THR A 446 28.33 -21.30 -6.20
C THR A 446 27.86 -21.61 -7.60
N TYR A 447 27.45 -20.57 -8.34
CA TYR A 447 27.05 -20.68 -9.74
C TYR A 447 27.38 -19.38 -10.46
N HIS A 448 27.94 -19.49 -11.68
CA HIS A 448 28.35 -18.37 -12.49
C HIS A 448 27.95 -18.60 -13.94
N GLU A 449 27.27 -17.62 -14.54
CA GLU A 449 26.74 -17.65 -15.90
C GLU A 449 27.21 -16.47 -16.73
N PHE A 450 27.51 -16.75 -17.98
CA PHE A 450 27.77 -15.73 -18.99
C PHE A 450 26.73 -15.85 -20.10
N LEU A 451 26.25 -14.72 -20.57
CA LEU A 451 25.36 -14.66 -21.75
C LEU A 451 25.80 -13.57 -22.71
N TYR A 452 25.52 -13.77 -23.99
CA TYR A 452 25.91 -12.88 -25.05
C TYR A 452 24.73 -12.53 -25.98
N PRO A 453 24.06 -11.37 -25.77
CA PRO A 453 23.00 -10.94 -26.69
C PRO A 453 23.56 -10.59 -28.07
N ALA A 454 23.13 -11.31 -29.09
CA ALA A 454 23.51 -11.12 -30.46
C ALA A 454 22.27 -10.94 -31.34
N GLN A 455 22.46 -10.28 -32.49
CA GLN A 455 21.42 -10.17 -33.50
C GLN A 455 21.98 -10.68 -34.84
N LEU A 456 21.39 -11.77 -35.34
CA LEU A 456 21.76 -12.36 -36.61
C LEU A 456 20.90 -11.80 -37.74
N GLY A 457 21.53 -11.31 -38.81
CA GLY A 457 20.84 -10.77 -39.99
C GLY A 457 19.91 -9.59 -39.69
N ASN A 458 20.12 -8.87 -38.60
CA ASN A 458 19.34 -7.73 -38.13
C ASN A 458 17.85 -8.03 -37.80
N TRP A 459 17.46 -9.29 -37.70
CA TRP A 459 16.08 -9.68 -37.44
C TRP A 459 15.94 -10.78 -36.36
N LEU A 460 16.88 -11.70 -36.23
CA LEU A 460 16.85 -12.78 -35.26
C LEU A 460 17.72 -12.42 -34.05
N ASN A 461 17.08 -12.26 -32.90
CA ASN A 461 17.78 -12.12 -31.64
C ASN A 461 18.17 -13.51 -31.13
N VAL A 462 19.43 -13.65 -30.75
CA VAL A 462 20.02 -14.90 -30.26
C VAL A 462 20.79 -14.58 -29.00
N VAL A 463 20.42 -15.20 -27.89
CA VAL A 463 21.07 -15.00 -26.59
C VAL A 463 21.57 -16.35 -26.08
N PRO A 464 22.76 -16.82 -26.53
CA PRO A 464 23.40 -17.97 -25.93
C PRO A 464 23.83 -17.65 -24.49
N ARG A 465 23.73 -18.64 -23.64
CA ARG A 465 24.18 -18.58 -22.25
C ARG A 465 24.81 -19.87 -21.83
N GLY A 466 25.75 -19.80 -20.90
CA GLY A 466 26.40 -20.97 -20.33
C GLY A 466 26.90 -20.67 -18.94
N GLY A 467 26.69 -21.59 -18.04
CA GLY A 467 27.03 -21.46 -16.64
C GLY A 467 27.62 -22.73 -16.06
N VAL A 468 28.40 -22.54 -15.01
CA VAL A 468 28.98 -23.61 -14.21
C VAL A 468 28.80 -23.30 -12.73
N GLY A 469 28.57 -24.31 -11.96
CA GLY A 469 28.44 -24.19 -10.52
C GLY A 469 28.96 -25.42 -9.80
N TYR A 470 29.03 -25.29 -8.50
CA TYR A 470 29.47 -26.35 -7.60
C TYR A 470 28.76 -26.20 -6.28
N ALA A 471 28.32 -27.31 -5.70
CA ALA A 471 27.77 -27.33 -4.34
C ALA A 471 28.44 -28.46 -3.56
N ASN A 472 28.81 -28.19 -2.30
CA ASN A 472 29.32 -29.16 -1.34
C ASN A 472 28.40 -29.21 -0.13
N TYR A 473 28.06 -30.41 0.30
CA TYR A 473 27.21 -30.68 1.46
C TYR A 473 27.97 -31.52 2.45
N SER A 474 28.02 -31.08 3.69
CA SER A 474 28.81 -31.70 4.75
C SER A 474 28.20 -31.52 6.14
N SER A 475 28.75 -32.19 7.14
CA SER A 475 28.35 -32.02 8.54
C SER A 475 26.87 -32.26 8.79
N PHE A 476 26.33 -33.36 8.28
CA PHE A 476 24.92 -33.70 8.43
C PHE A 476 24.56 -34.06 9.87
N ASP A 477 23.45 -33.57 10.37
CA ASP A 477 22.89 -33.94 11.67
C ASP A 477 22.28 -35.35 11.64
N VAL A 478 21.83 -35.79 10.45
CA VAL A 478 21.27 -37.14 10.24
C VAL A 478 22.41 -38.16 10.05
N PRO A 479 22.51 -39.21 10.89
CA PRO A 479 23.56 -40.22 10.77
C PRO A 479 23.47 -41.00 9.45
N GLY A 480 24.67 -41.31 8.89
CA GLY A 480 24.80 -42.17 7.71
C GLY A 480 24.63 -41.43 6.36
N ILE A 481 24.74 -40.14 6.37
CA ILE A 481 24.94 -39.32 5.18
C ILE A 481 26.38 -38.83 5.17
N ASP A 482 27.14 -39.23 4.18
CA ASP A 482 28.53 -38.79 3.99
C ASP A 482 28.52 -37.43 3.21
N THR A 483 29.61 -36.67 3.39
CA THR A 483 29.89 -35.48 2.61
C THR A 483 29.83 -35.82 1.12
N PHE A 484 29.14 -34.99 0.33
CA PHE A 484 29.07 -35.15 -1.10
C PHE A 484 29.16 -33.82 -1.83
N ASP A 485 29.58 -33.88 -3.07
CA ASP A 485 29.73 -32.75 -3.96
C ASP A 485 28.77 -32.86 -5.14
N ARG A 486 28.40 -31.71 -5.71
CA ARG A 486 27.62 -31.64 -6.92
C ARG A 486 28.24 -30.63 -7.88
N GLY A 487 28.53 -31.06 -9.09
CA GLY A 487 28.76 -30.15 -10.22
C GLY A 487 27.43 -29.66 -10.79
N ILE A 488 27.39 -28.45 -11.25
CA ILE A 488 26.24 -27.83 -11.93
C ILE A 488 26.71 -27.30 -13.27
N TYR A 489 26.11 -27.76 -14.34
CA TYR A 489 26.44 -27.35 -15.70
C TYR A 489 25.17 -26.90 -16.39
N HIS A 490 25.20 -25.68 -16.91
CA HIS A 490 24.06 -25.11 -17.61
C HIS A 490 24.45 -24.61 -19.00
N ALA A 491 23.60 -24.85 -19.97
CA ALA A 491 23.69 -24.27 -21.30
C ALA A 491 22.31 -23.92 -21.83
N GLY A 492 22.16 -22.76 -22.42
CA GLY A 492 20.88 -22.31 -22.96
C GLY A 492 21.02 -21.38 -24.13
N VAL A 493 19.94 -21.23 -24.87
CA VAL A 493 19.82 -20.24 -25.94
C VAL A 493 18.39 -19.73 -26.03
N ASP A 494 18.25 -18.42 -26.07
CA ASP A 494 16.98 -17.76 -26.34
C ASP A 494 16.99 -17.21 -27.78
N LEU A 495 16.00 -17.63 -28.54
CA LEU A 495 15.79 -17.22 -29.92
C LEU A 495 14.49 -16.42 -30.00
N SER A 496 14.49 -15.27 -30.62
CA SER A 496 13.23 -14.54 -30.87
C SER A 496 13.38 -13.58 -32.06
N PHE A 497 12.29 -13.34 -32.74
CA PHE A 497 12.22 -12.29 -33.74
C PHE A 497 10.88 -11.57 -33.65
N LYS A 498 10.82 -10.38 -34.25
CA LYS A 498 9.66 -9.52 -34.17
C LYS A 498 9.15 -9.20 -35.59
N LEU A 499 7.87 -9.47 -35.79
CA LEU A 499 7.13 -9.06 -36.96
C LEU A 499 6.11 -8.03 -36.57
N SER A 500 5.88 -7.02 -37.41
CA SER A 500 4.84 -6.03 -37.15
C SER A 500 4.11 -5.68 -38.45
N LYS A 501 2.79 -5.44 -38.30
CA LYS A 501 1.92 -4.94 -39.36
C LYS A 501 1.14 -3.75 -38.86
N SER A 502 1.28 -2.62 -39.53
CA SER A 502 0.49 -1.43 -39.25
C SER A 502 -0.66 -1.31 -40.23
N SER A 503 -1.86 -1.10 -39.75
CA SER A 503 -3.10 -0.91 -40.52
C SER A 503 -3.82 0.34 -39.99
N PRO A 504 -3.35 1.54 -40.35
CA PRO A 504 -3.90 2.80 -39.83
C PRO A 504 -5.33 3.07 -40.26
N GLU A 505 -5.76 2.43 -41.35
CA GLU A 505 -7.11 2.54 -41.93
C GLU A 505 -8.19 1.76 -41.15
N VAL A 506 -7.79 0.85 -40.29
CA VAL A 506 -8.74 0.03 -39.51
C VAL A 506 -9.34 0.87 -38.39
N GLN A 507 -10.64 1.10 -38.48
CA GLN A 507 -11.41 1.84 -37.48
C GLN A 507 -12.64 1.05 -37.07
N ASN A 508 -12.84 0.92 -35.76
CA ASN A 508 -14.06 0.30 -35.19
C ASN A 508 -14.38 0.95 -33.83
N ARG A 509 -15.35 1.85 -33.82
CA ARG A 509 -15.77 2.57 -32.63
C ARG A 509 -16.35 1.65 -31.53
N ALA A 510 -17.07 0.59 -31.92
CA ALA A 510 -17.69 -0.34 -30.99
C ALA A 510 -16.64 -1.16 -30.21
N LEU A 511 -15.47 -1.38 -30.81
CA LEU A 511 -14.33 -2.10 -30.21
C LEU A 511 -13.20 -1.13 -29.79
N GLY A 512 -13.41 0.19 -29.86
CA GLY A 512 -12.43 1.18 -29.46
C GLY A 512 -11.13 1.16 -30.31
N ILE A 513 -11.23 0.81 -31.61
CA ILE A 513 -10.10 0.73 -32.52
C ILE A 513 -10.04 1.99 -33.38
N ASP A 514 -8.88 2.67 -33.39
CA ASP A 514 -8.53 3.78 -34.26
C ASP A 514 -7.08 3.58 -34.77
N GLY A 515 -6.97 2.91 -35.92
CA GLY A 515 -5.73 2.33 -36.41
C GLY A 515 -5.30 1.10 -35.60
N LEU A 516 -4.68 0.13 -36.24
CA LEU A 516 -4.23 -1.11 -35.59
C LEU A 516 -2.77 -1.41 -35.93
N LEU A 517 -1.96 -1.62 -34.90
CA LEU A 517 -0.61 -2.15 -35.02
C LEU A 517 -0.59 -3.54 -34.38
N HIS A 518 -0.37 -4.57 -35.18
CA HIS A 518 -0.16 -5.93 -34.70
C HIS A 518 1.33 -6.24 -34.64
N VAL A 519 1.79 -6.68 -33.49
CA VAL A 519 3.16 -7.13 -33.24
C VAL A 519 3.14 -8.59 -32.85
N VAL A 520 3.85 -9.41 -33.60
CA VAL A 520 4.01 -10.85 -33.33
C VAL A 520 5.47 -11.11 -32.98
N ARG A 521 5.70 -11.77 -31.87
CA ARG A 521 7.02 -12.19 -31.40
C ARG A 521 7.01 -13.70 -31.13
N PRO A 522 7.36 -14.53 -32.12
CA PRO A 522 7.71 -15.93 -31.88
C PRO A 522 9.01 -16.02 -31.08
N TYR A 523 9.10 -16.98 -30.18
CA TYR A 523 10.29 -17.24 -29.40
C TYR A 523 10.47 -18.73 -29.11
N VAL A 524 11.71 -19.13 -28.95
CA VAL A 524 12.11 -20.46 -28.51
C VAL A 524 13.23 -20.30 -27.50
N ASN A 525 13.06 -20.88 -26.32
CA ASN A 525 14.06 -20.93 -25.28
C ASN A 525 14.47 -22.39 -25.09
N TYR A 526 15.73 -22.67 -25.23
CA TYR A 526 16.31 -23.98 -24.91
C TYR A 526 17.11 -23.85 -23.63
N SER A 527 16.94 -24.80 -22.73
CA SER A 527 17.65 -24.87 -21.47
C SER A 527 18.07 -26.31 -21.18
N PHE A 528 19.33 -26.50 -20.92
CA PHE A 528 19.92 -27.76 -20.50
C PHE A 528 20.63 -27.54 -19.15
N THR A 529 20.32 -28.39 -18.18
CA THR A 529 21.03 -28.42 -16.90
C THR A 529 21.39 -29.85 -16.56
N ALA A 530 22.65 -30.05 -16.23
CA ALA A 530 23.14 -31.33 -15.72
C ALA A 530 23.76 -31.11 -14.33
N THR A 531 23.46 -31.98 -13.41
CA THR A 531 24.00 -31.99 -12.07
C THR A 531 24.19 -33.42 -11.59
N ASP A 532 25.11 -33.65 -10.69
CA ASP A 532 25.32 -34.99 -10.09
C ASP A 532 24.10 -35.38 -9.24
N GLU A 533 23.84 -36.66 -9.16
CA GLU A 533 22.74 -37.21 -8.39
C GLU A 533 22.92 -36.94 -6.88
N ILE A 534 21.79 -36.67 -6.22
CA ILE A 534 21.74 -36.48 -4.78
C ILE A 534 21.75 -37.85 -4.08
N ASN A 535 22.41 -37.96 -2.93
CA ASN A 535 22.29 -39.12 -2.05
C ASN A 535 20.81 -39.34 -1.69
N GLY A 536 20.27 -40.53 -1.94
CA GLY A 536 18.85 -40.86 -1.74
C GLY A 536 18.34 -40.74 -0.30
N ARG A 537 19.22 -40.49 0.68
CA ARG A 537 18.85 -40.21 2.07
C ARG A 537 18.87 -38.72 2.40
N PHE A 538 19.38 -37.88 1.49
CA PHE A 538 19.41 -36.44 1.67
C PHE A 538 18.03 -35.83 1.48
N THR A 539 17.60 -35.06 2.45
CA THR A 539 16.34 -34.29 2.35
C THR A 539 16.68 -32.85 2.06
N PRO A 540 16.33 -32.31 0.87
CA PRO A 540 16.55 -30.92 0.54
C PRO A 540 15.78 -30.00 1.49
N ILE A 541 16.41 -28.95 2.02
CA ILE A 541 15.76 -27.89 2.80
C ILE A 541 15.35 -26.77 1.85
N ASP A 542 16.26 -26.26 1.03
CA ASP A 542 15.94 -25.33 -0.06
C ASP A 542 15.31 -26.09 -1.23
N ARG A 543 14.00 -26.26 -1.18
CA ARG A 543 13.22 -26.98 -2.18
C ARG A 543 12.19 -26.09 -2.85
N LEU A 544 11.77 -26.46 -4.04
CA LEU A 544 10.69 -25.79 -4.74
C LEU A 544 9.37 -25.99 -3.99
N THR A 545 8.64 -24.91 -3.85
CA THR A 545 7.24 -24.96 -3.38
C THR A 545 6.34 -25.56 -4.46
N LEU A 546 5.38 -26.37 -4.05
CA LEU A 546 4.33 -26.89 -4.96
C LEU A 546 3.61 -25.73 -5.64
N SER A 547 3.50 -25.81 -6.95
CA SER A 547 2.88 -24.78 -7.77
C SER A 547 2.22 -25.41 -9.00
N THR A 548 1.16 -24.78 -9.49
CA THR A 548 0.58 -25.09 -10.80
C THR A 548 1.43 -24.53 -11.95
N ARG A 549 2.40 -23.66 -11.67
CA ARG A 549 3.23 -22.99 -12.66
C ARG A 549 4.46 -23.82 -13.04
N LEU A 550 4.95 -23.61 -14.26
CA LEU A 550 6.20 -24.21 -14.71
C LEU A 550 7.40 -23.72 -13.89
N ARG A 551 8.38 -24.59 -13.73
CA ARG A 551 9.66 -24.23 -13.12
C ARG A 551 10.39 -23.17 -13.95
N PRO A 552 11.17 -22.29 -13.33
CA PRO A 552 12.12 -21.46 -14.07
C PRO A 552 13.10 -22.34 -14.85
N ILE A 553 13.33 -22.01 -16.11
CA ILE A 553 14.37 -22.64 -16.96
C ILE A 553 15.62 -21.76 -17.10
N ASP A 554 15.63 -20.61 -16.47
CA ASP A 554 16.77 -19.70 -16.33
C ASP A 554 17.39 -19.93 -14.95
N MET A 555 18.64 -20.41 -14.90
CA MET A 555 19.30 -20.81 -13.66
C MET A 555 19.41 -19.69 -12.61
N PRO A 556 19.67 -18.41 -12.94
CA PRO A 556 19.66 -17.33 -11.96
C PRO A 556 18.30 -17.11 -11.27
N LEU A 557 17.21 -17.59 -11.87
CA LEU A 557 15.86 -17.54 -11.26
C LEU A 557 15.54 -18.79 -10.43
N PHE A 558 16.41 -19.79 -10.44
CA PHE A 558 16.21 -21.03 -9.71
C PHE A 558 16.88 -20.97 -8.34
N THR A 559 16.11 -20.60 -7.32
CA THR A 559 16.63 -20.38 -5.96
C THR A 559 16.73 -21.64 -5.09
N ALA A 560 16.03 -22.71 -5.46
CA ALA A 560 16.01 -23.98 -4.70
C ALA A 560 17.22 -24.87 -5.05
N VAL A 561 18.42 -24.44 -4.67
CA VAL A 561 19.69 -25.08 -5.04
C VAL A 561 19.73 -26.55 -4.64
N ASP A 562 19.13 -26.91 -3.50
CA ASP A 562 19.13 -28.27 -2.98
C ASP A 562 18.21 -29.20 -3.77
N ASP A 563 17.16 -28.67 -4.39
CA ASP A 563 16.19 -29.43 -5.22
C ASP A 563 16.50 -29.32 -6.74
N LEU A 564 17.70 -28.90 -7.10
CA LEU A 564 18.13 -28.83 -8.47
C LEU A 564 18.25 -30.24 -9.06
N ARG A 565 17.63 -30.46 -10.24
CA ARG A 565 17.61 -31.71 -10.97
C ARG A 565 18.07 -31.53 -12.40
N ASN A 566 18.41 -32.61 -13.07
CA ASN A 566 18.71 -32.61 -14.48
C ASN A 566 17.47 -32.25 -15.30
N TRP A 567 17.62 -31.33 -16.27
CA TRP A 567 16.57 -31.08 -17.24
C TRP A 567 17.13 -30.77 -18.62
N GLN A 568 16.32 -31.07 -19.62
CA GLN A 568 16.54 -30.63 -20.98
C GLN A 568 15.19 -30.20 -21.56
N VAL A 569 14.99 -28.91 -21.70
CA VAL A 569 13.68 -28.31 -21.98
C VAL A 569 13.77 -27.38 -23.18
N VAL A 570 12.76 -27.45 -24.05
CA VAL A 570 12.52 -26.47 -25.13
C VAL A 570 11.18 -25.81 -24.86
N ARG A 571 11.17 -24.53 -24.50
CA ARG A 571 9.95 -23.73 -24.45
C ARG A 571 9.76 -23.00 -25.76
N ALA A 572 8.65 -23.26 -26.45
CA ALA A 572 8.26 -22.59 -27.69
C ALA A 572 6.99 -21.77 -27.45
N GLY A 573 6.99 -20.53 -27.93
CA GLY A 573 5.84 -19.67 -27.73
C GLY A 573 5.71 -18.57 -28.78
N VAL A 574 4.54 -17.93 -28.76
CA VAL A 574 4.22 -16.79 -29.64
C VAL A 574 3.49 -15.73 -28.81
N SER A 575 4.11 -14.57 -28.68
CA SER A 575 3.46 -13.39 -28.11
C SER A 575 2.88 -12.52 -29.21
N ASN A 576 1.59 -12.27 -29.15
CA ASN A 576 0.84 -11.43 -30.06
C ASN A 576 0.32 -10.21 -29.31
N ARG A 577 0.61 -9.00 -29.82
CA ARG A 577 0.17 -7.75 -29.20
C ARG A 577 -0.45 -6.84 -30.25
N TRP A 578 -1.64 -6.35 -29.96
CA TRP A 578 -2.35 -5.41 -30.81
C TRP A 578 -2.47 -4.07 -30.11
N PHE A 579 -2.01 -3.04 -30.79
CA PHE A 579 -2.04 -1.66 -30.29
C PHE A 579 -2.99 -0.82 -31.13
N THR A 580 -3.72 0.08 -30.49
CA THR A 580 -4.54 1.07 -31.13
C THR A 580 -4.25 2.46 -30.56
N LYS A 581 -4.78 3.51 -31.17
CA LYS A 581 -4.73 4.87 -30.63
C LYS A 581 -5.96 5.17 -29.80
N ARG A 582 -5.73 5.77 -28.63
CA ARG A 582 -6.81 6.25 -27.75
C ARG A 582 -6.40 7.61 -27.19
N ASN A 583 -7.19 8.65 -27.47
CA ASN A 583 -6.87 10.03 -27.08
C ASN A 583 -5.46 10.48 -27.48
N GLY A 584 -5.01 10.09 -28.69
CA GLY A 584 -3.69 10.42 -29.23
C GLY A 584 -2.52 9.61 -28.64
N ARG A 585 -2.76 8.70 -27.71
CA ARG A 585 -1.74 7.82 -27.11
C ARG A 585 -1.88 6.39 -27.61
N THR A 586 -0.76 5.68 -27.68
CA THR A 586 -0.75 4.25 -27.97
C THR A 586 -1.31 3.48 -26.78
N HIS A 587 -2.26 2.62 -27.05
CA HIS A 587 -2.90 1.75 -26.06
C HIS A 587 -2.82 0.29 -26.53
N GLU A 588 -2.47 -0.62 -25.62
CA GLU A 588 -2.52 -2.04 -25.89
C GLU A 588 -3.96 -2.52 -25.80
N TRP A 589 -4.50 -2.94 -26.94
CA TRP A 589 -5.88 -3.34 -27.09
C TRP A 589 -6.11 -4.80 -26.75
N LEU A 590 -5.14 -5.66 -27.17
CA LEU A 590 -5.16 -7.10 -26.93
C LEU A 590 -3.74 -7.61 -26.82
N SER A 591 -3.46 -8.42 -25.82
CA SER A 591 -2.25 -9.23 -25.68
C SER A 591 -2.64 -10.69 -25.59
N VAL A 592 -1.97 -11.55 -26.35
CA VAL A 592 -2.14 -12.99 -26.30
C VAL A 592 -0.76 -13.64 -26.32
N ASN A 593 -0.40 -14.34 -25.26
CA ASN A 593 0.83 -15.10 -25.16
C ASN A 593 0.51 -16.59 -25.03
N ASN A 594 1.01 -17.39 -25.98
CA ASN A 594 0.80 -18.82 -25.98
C ASN A 594 2.16 -19.52 -25.94
N TYR A 595 2.31 -20.53 -25.09
CA TYR A 595 3.53 -21.33 -25.02
C TYR A 595 3.31 -22.74 -24.49
N ILE A 596 4.28 -23.59 -24.80
CA ILE A 596 4.36 -24.98 -24.34
C ILE A 596 5.84 -25.33 -24.14
N GLU A 597 6.11 -26.23 -23.21
CA GLU A 597 7.42 -26.87 -23.06
C GLU A 597 7.40 -28.27 -23.61
N GLY A 598 8.45 -28.62 -24.33
CA GLY A 598 8.78 -30.00 -24.68
C GLY A 598 9.98 -30.44 -23.87
N TYR A 599 9.90 -31.60 -23.27
CA TYR A 599 10.93 -32.18 -22.41
C TYR A 599 11.71 -33.25 -23.17
N LEU A 600 13.01 -33.08 -23.31
CA LEU A 600 13.94 -34.14 -23.67
C LEU A 600 14.41 -34.87 -22.41
N GLN A 601 14.35 -34.19 -21.27
CA GLN A 601 14.48 -34.69 -19.93
C GLN A 601 13.65 -33.85 -18.98
N ASP A 602 12.58 -34.41 -18.44
CA ASP A 602 11.71 -33.76 -17.43
C ASP A 602 12.33 -33.89 -16.04
N PRO A 603 12.47 -32.81 -15.28
CA PRO A 603 13.01 -32.86 -13.93
C PRO A 603 12.06 -33.49 -12.90
N GLU A 604 10.77 -33.68 -13.21
CA GLU A 604 9.74 -34.00 -12.19
C GLU A 604 8.97 -35.29 -12.45
N PHE A 605 8.39 -35.46 -13.64
CA PHE A 605 7.31 -36.41 -13.85
C PHE A 605 7.43 -37.30 -15.07
N ASP A 606 8.56 -37.26 -15.77
CA ASP A 606 8.83 -38.03 -17.00
C ASP A 606 7.79 -37.76 -18.12
N ARG A 607 7.46 -36.46 -18.33
CA ARG A 607 6.53 -35.97 -19.37
C ARG A 607 7.30 -35.72 -20.66
N ASP A 608 6.63 -35.90 -21.81
CA ASP A 608 7.11 -35.41 -23.09
C ASP A 608 6.82 -33.89 -23.29
N PHE A 609 5.67 -33.42 -22.78
CA PHE A 609 5.21 -32.05 -22.92
C PHE A 609 4.61 -31.51 -21.61
N SER A 610 4.69 -30.21 -21.41
CA SER A 610 3.90 -29.50 -20.39
C SER A 610 2.45 -29.33 -20.87
N ASN A 611 1.61 -28.82 -19.95
CA ASN A 611 0.36 -28.22 -20.38
C ASN A 611 0.61 -27.07 -21.36
N PHE A 612 -0.36 -26.81 -22.23
CA PHE A 612 -0.37 -25.64 -23.09
C PHE A 612 -0.83 -24.43 -22.31
N PHE A 613 -0.03 -23.35 -22.29
CA PHE A 613 -0.32 -22.12 -21.58
C PHE A 613 -0.82 -21.05 -22.54
N THR A 614 -1.83 -20.30 -22.08
CA THR A 614 -2.31 -19.12 -22.77
C THR A 614 -2.64 -18.02 -21.78
N ASP A 615 -2.09 -16.80 -22.03
CA ASP A 615 -2.37 -15.60 -21.27
C ASP A 615 -3.00 -14.58 -22.21
N VAL A 616 -4.18 -14.10 -21.89
CA VAL A 616 -4.97 -13.16 -22.68
C VAL A 616 -5.32 -11.94 -21.85
N GLU A 617 -4.92 -10.76 -22.30
CA GLU A 617 -5.37 -9.49 -21.78
C GLU A 617 -6.08 -8.70 -22.88
N TRP A 618 -7.32 -8.32 -22.65
CA TRP A 618 -8.13 -7.60 -23.60
C TRP A 618 -8.77 -6.36 -23.00
N SER A 619 -8.43 -5.19 -23.51
CA SER A 619 -8.92 -3.89 -23.07
C SER A 619 -9.55 -3.12 -24.23
N PRO A 620 -10.70 -3.58 -24.75
CA PRO A 620 -11.31 -3.01 -25.95
C PRO A 620 -11.79 -1.57 -25.73
N LEU A 621 -12.24 -1.26 -24.53
CA LEU A 621 -12.82 0.01 -24.15
C LEU A 621 -12.30 0.45 -22.78
N PRO A 622 -12.30 1.74 -22.45
CA PRO A 622 -11.82 2.22 -21.15
C PRO A 622 -12.56 1.62 -19.94
N TRP A 623 -13.79 1.18 -20.17
CA TRP A 623 -14.67 0.64 -19.15
C TRP A 623 -14.77 -0.92 -19.19
N LEU A 624 -14.03 -1.58 -20.07
CA LEU A 624 -14.06 -3.05 -20.19
C LEU A 624 -12.63 -3.60 -20.25
N ARG A 625 -12.29 -4.46 -19.30
CA ARG A 625 -11.06 -5.25 -19.28
C ARG A 625 -11.39 -6.71 -18.99
N ALA A 626 -10.82 -7.59 -19.78
CA ALA A 626 -10.89 -9.03 -19.59
C ALA A 626 -9.49 -9.62 -19.55
N GLU A 627 -9.23 -10.46 -18.57
CA GLU A 627 -7.99 -11.18 -18.37
C GLU A 627 -8.30 -12.67 -18.24
N THR A 628 -7.56 -13.49 -18.94
CA THR A 628 -7.69 -14.95 -18.83
C THR A 628 -6.31 -15.56 -18.87
N THR A 629 -5.98 -16.38 -17.87
CA THR A 629 -4.84 -17.28 -17.89
C THR A 629 -5.34 -18.70 -17.88
N ALA A 630 -4.82 -19.53 -18.73
CA ALA A 630 -5.22 -20.94 -18.78
C ALA A 630 -4.03 -21.84 -19.06
N GLN A 631 -4.07 -23.04 -18.49
CA GLN A 631 -3.21 -24.15 -18.83
C GLN A 631 -4.06 -25.40 -19.05
N LEU A 632 -3.84 -26.04 -20.18
CA LEU A 632 -4.64 -27.16 -20.66
C LEU A 632 -3.74 -28.34 -21.07
N PRO A 633 -4.08 -29.59 -20.73
CA PRO A 633 -3.24 -30.75 -20.99
C PRO A 633 -3.39 -31.24 -22.44
N LEU A 634 -3.15 -30.34 -23.44
CA LEU A 634 -3.39 -30.70 -24.85
C LEU A 634 -2.48 -31.80 -25.37
N LEU A 635 -1.23 -31.87 -24.90
CA LEU A 635 -0.24 -32.85 -25.31
C LEU A 635 0.38 -33.59 -24.11
N ASN A 636 -0.09 -33.29 -22.91
CA ASN A 636 0.39 -33.88 -21.67
C ASN A 636 -0.55 -35.00 -21.27
N ASP A 637 -0.03 -36.20 -21.10
CA ASP A 637 -0.74 -37.41 -20.72
C ASP A 637 -0.35 -37.95 -19.33
N VAL A 638 0.57 -37.28 -18.64
CA VAL A 638 1.06 -37.66 -17.31
C VAL A 638 0.44 -36.81 -16.21
N LEU A 639 0.36 -35.48 -16.43
CA LEU A 639 -0.27 -34.53 -15.52
C LEU A 639 -1.39 -33.82 -16.29
N ASP A 640 -2.55 -34.44 -16.37
CA ASP A 640 -3.66 -34.01 -17.21
C ASP A 640 -4.62 -33.01 -16.57
N PHE A 641 -4.15 -32.28 -15.57
CA PHE A 641 -4.92 -31.23 -14.92
C PHE A 641 -5.17 -30.00 -15.80
N SER A 642 -6.29 -29.35 -15.56
CA SER A 642 -6.66 -28.09 -16.20
C SER A 642 -6.78 -26.98 -15.16
N GLU A 643 -6.25 -25.80 -15.48
CA GLU A 643 -6.42 -24.58 -14.69
C GLU A 643 -6.84 -23.43 -15.60
N ILE A 644 -7.90 -22.71 -15.23
CA ILE A 644 -8.39 -21.54 -15.96
C ILE A 644 -8.73 -20.45 -14.93
N SER A 645 -8.14 -19.29 -15.09
CA SER A 645 -8.51 -18.09 -14.31
C SER A 645 -8.97 -17.02 -15.26
N THR A 646 -10.20 -16.56 -15.11
CA THR A 646 -10.78 -15.48 -15.93
C THR A 646 -11.28 -14.37 -15.03
N ARG A 647 -10.96 -13.13 -15.35
CA ARG A 647 -11.48 -11.92 -14.70
C ARG A 647 -12.02 -10.96 -15.73
N LEU A 648 -13.25 -10.53 -15.53
CA LEU A 648 -13.90 -9.49 -16.33
C LEU A 648 -14.20 -8.29 -15.41
N ARG A 649 -13.73 -7.11 -15.77
CA ARG A 649 -14.06 -5.84 -15.12
C ARG A 649 -14.85 -4.96 -16.08
N PHE A 650 -15.97 -4.46 -15.61
CA PHE A 650 -16.92 -3.69 -16.40
C PHE A 650 -17.38 -2.45 -15.65
N LEU A 651 -17.04 -1.26 -16.17
CA LEU A 651 -17.36 0.05 -15.61
C LEU A 651 -18.07 0.92 -16.67
N PRO A 652 -19.31 0.56 -17.05
CA PRO A 652 -20.00 1.19 -18.21
C PRO A 652 -20.35 2.65 -17.95
N THR A 653 -20.49 3.03 -16.69
CA THR A 653 -20.88 4.37 -16.23
C THR A 653 -20.30 4.62 -14.85
N ASP A 654 -20.29 5.90 -14.42
CA ASP A 654 -19.82 6.31 -13.08
C ASP A 654 -20.72 5.79 -11.94
N TRP A 655 -21.89 5.24 -12.27
CA TRP A 655 -22.85 4.74 -11.29
C TRP A 655 -22.91 3.21 -11.19
N LEU A 656 -22.24 2.48 -12.09
CA LEU A 656 -22.25 1.02 -12.12
C LEU A 656 -20.86 0.47 -12.41
N GLU A 657 -20.37 -0.35 -11.50
CA GLU A 657 -19.19 -1.18 -11.66
C GLU A 657 -19.53 -2.61 -11.30
N PHE A 658 -19.09 -3.58 -12.09
CA PHE A 658 -19.09 -4.98 -11.67
C PHE A 658 -17.87 -5.73 -12.20
N GLY A 659 -17.40 -6.67 -11.36
CA GLY A 659 -16.36 -7.61 -11.66
C GLY A 659 -16.92 -9.03 -11.59
N VAL A 660 -16.58 -9.84 -12.56
CA VAL A 660 -16.87 -11.28 -12.56
C VAL A 660 -15.55 -12.01 -12.68
N GLY A 661 -15.30 -12.96 -11.79
CA GLY A 661 -14.15 -13.83 -11.84
C GLY A 661 -14.61 -15.31 -11.88
N HIS A 662 -13.80 -16.12 -12.52
CA HIS A 662 -13.96 -17.56 -12.50
C HIS A 662 -12.57 -18.19 -12.37
N TYR A 663 -12.41 -19.02 -11.37
CA TYR A 663 -11.21 -19.83 -11.18
C TYR A 663 -11.62 -21.30 -11.22
N TYR A 664 -11.00 -22.05 -12.11
CA TYR A 664 -11.23 -23.45 -12.31
C TYR A 664 -9.92 -24.21 -12.21
N LEU A 665 -9.87 -25.22 -11.35
CA LEU A 665 -8.76 -26.16 -11.22
C LEU A 665 -9.36 -27.56 -11.07
N MET A 666 -8.93 -28.49 -11.90
CA MET A 666 -9.43 -29.86 -11.87
C MET A 666 -8.31 -30.86 -12.14
N ASP A 667 -8.39 -32.00 -11.43
CA ASP A 667 -7.47 -33.14 -11.56
C ASP A 667 -6.03 -32.85 -11.23
N HIS A 668 -5.76 -31.82 -10.40
CA HIS A 668 -4.38 -31.50 -9.99
C HIS A 668 -3.89 -32.54 -8.93
N PRO A 669 -2.67 -33.10 -9.06
CA PRO A 669 -2.22 -34.19 -8.20
C PRO A 669 -2.03 -33.78 -6.72
N PHE A 670 -1.85 -32.49 -6.42
CA PHE A 670 -1.53 -32.00 -5.07
C PHE A 670 -2.54 -30.99 -4.52
N PHE A 671 -3.25 -30.27 -5.37
CA PHE A 671 -4.23 -29.27 -4.96
C PHE A 671 -5.64 -29.81 -5.10
N GLU A 672 -6.53 -29.38 -4.24
CA GLU A 672 -7.94 -29.71 -4.33
C GLU A 672 -8.58 -29.05 -5.56
N ASP A 673 -9.53 -29.72 -6.15
CA ASP A 673 -10.33 -29.18 -7.25
C ASP A 673 -11.09 -27.95 -6.79
N SER A 674 -11.29 -27.00 -7.68
CA SER A 674 -12.01 -25.76 -7.40
C SER A 674 -12.71 -25.24 -8.65
N ASN A 675 -13.93 -24.78 -8.47
CA ASN A 675 -14.75 -24.17 -9.51
C ASN A 675 -15.41 -22.92 -8.94
N LEU A 676 -14.54 -21.92 -8.63
CA LEU A 676 -14.87 -20.74 -7.86
C LEU A 676 -15.34 -19.59 -8.77
N TYR A 677 -16.57 -19.13 -8.55
CA TYR A 677 -17.10 -17.91 -9.15
C TYR A 677 -17.04 -16.75 -8.19
N THR A 678 -16.60 -15.61 -8.67
CA THR A 678 -16.58 -14.36 -7.91
C THR A 678 -17.43 -13.30 -8.60
N LEU A 679 -18.18 -12.54 -7.80
CA LEU A 679 -18.97 -11.41 -8.27
C LEU A 679 -18.76 -10.24 -7.33
N ASP A 680 -18.22 -9.14 -7.85
CA ASP A 680 -18.10 -7.87 -7.16
C ASP A 680 -18.96 -6.84 -7.87
N THR A 681 -19.82 -6.13 -7.11
CA THR A 681 -20.66 -5.08 -7.71
C THR A 681 -20.61 -3.81 -6.88
N TYR A 682 -20.66 -2.69 -7.57
CA TYR A 682 -20.97 -1.39 -6.97
C TYR A 682 -22.00 -0.68 -7.84
N THR A 683 -23.08 -0.21 -7.20
CA THR A 683 -24.14 0.53 -7.87
C THR A 683 -24.43 1.81 -7.09
N ARG A 684 -24.29 2.94 -7.73
CA ARG A 684 -24.71 4.24 -7.21
C ARG A 684 -26.19 4.43 -7.49
N LEU A 685 -27.03 4.35 -6.46
CA LEU A 685 -28.48 4.44 -6.57
C LEU A 685 -28.96 5.89 -6.75
N THR A 686 -28.29 6.82 -6.08
CA THR A 686 -28.51 8.27 -6.18
C THR A 686 -27.15 8.97 -6.00
N ASP A 687 -27.13 10.30 -6.11
CA ASP A 687 -25.90 11.08 -5.88
C ASP A 687 -25.28 10.82 -4.51
N ASN A 688 -26.08 10.38 -3.54
CA ASN A 688 -25.66 10.21 -2.16
C ASN A 688 -25.75 8.78 -1.64
N TRP A 689 -26.26 7.82 -2.41
CA TRP A 689 -26.40 6.43 -1.97
C TRP A 689 -25.79 5.47 -2.98
N GLY A 690 -24.99 4.54 -2.44
CA GLY A 690 -24.44 3.42 -3.17
C GLY A 690 -24.69 2.11 -2.44
N VAL A 691 -24.65 1.03 -3.20
CA VAL A 691 -24.70 -0.34 -2.69
C VAL A 691 -23.57 -1.12 -3.33
N SER A 692 -22.83 -1.88 -2.53
CA SER A 692 -21.86 -2.85 -3.04
C SER A 692 -22.17 -4.25 -2.53
N THR A 693 -21.88 -5.23 -3.38
CA THR A 693 -21.95 -6.64 -2.99
C THR A 693 -20.70 -7.36 -3.45
N ARG A 694 -20.28 -8.36 -2.68
CA ARG A 694 -19.19 -9.27 -3.03
C ARG A 694 -19.60 -10.70 -2.70
N HIS A 695 -19.43 -11.60 -3.65
CA HIS A 695 -19.77 -13.00 -3.50
C HIS A 695 -18.63 -13.88 -4.00
N ARG A 696 -18.42 -15.00 -3.33
CA ARG A 696 -17.56 -16.09 -3.77
C ARG A 696 -18.36 -17.38 -3.64
N PHE A 697 -18.58 -18.06 -4.73
CA PHE A 697 -19.36 -19.28 -4.81
C PHE A 697 -18.50 -20.40 -5.38
N GLU A 698 -18.26 -21.42 -4.56
CA GLU A 698 -17.63 -22.65 -4.99
C GLU A 698 -18.71 -23.62 -5.51
N ALA A 699 -18.65 -23.92 -6.81
CA ALA A 699 -19.70 -24.68 -7.47
C ALA A 699 -19.59 -26.17 -7.17
N ASP A 700 -18.38 -26.70 -6.98
CA ASP A 700 -18.19 -28.15 -6.75
C ASP A 700 -18.79 -28.59 -5.42
N ASP A 701 -18.65 -27.74 -4.38
CA ASP A 701 -19.28 -27.98 -3.08
C ASP A 701 -20.68 -27.35 -2.94
N SER A 702 -21.11 -26.57 -3.93
CA SER A 702 -22.34 -25.77 -3.88
C SER A 702 -22.35 -24.78 -2.68
N THR A 703 -21.20 -24.30 -2.31
CA THR A 703 -21.00 -23.45 -1.11
C THR A 703 -20.80 -21.99 -1.49
N LEU A 704 -21.57 -21.10 -0.87
CA LEU A 704 -21.37 -19.66 -0.96
C LEU A 704 -20.39 -19.23 0.14
N GLU A 705 -19.09 -19.34 -0.15
CA GLU A 705 -18.02 -19.17 0.84
C GLU A 705 -17.95 -17.77 1.44
N TYR A 706 -18.31 -16.77 0.66
CA TYR A 706 -18.23 -15.39 1.08
C TYR A 706 -19.36 -14.56 0.50
N GLN A 707 -19.98 -13.78 1.36
CA GLN A 707 -21.02 -12.83 1.02
C GLN A 707 -20.77 -11.53 1.78
N GLN A 708 -20.76 -10.42 1.08
CA GLN A 708 -20.72 -9.08 1.67
C GLN A 708 -21.78 -8.22 1.00
N TYR A 709 -22.52 -7.50 1.81
CA TYR A 709 -23.51 -6.52 1.39
C TYR A 709 -23.23 -5.21 2.12
N SER A 710 -23.03 -4.13 1.40
CA SER A 710 -22.73 -2.84 2.00
C SER A 710 -23.56 -1.73 1.38
N VAL A 711 -24.07 -0.86 2.24
CA VAL A 711 -24.77 0.37 1.85
C VAL A 711 -23.87 1.54 2.17
N HIS A 712 -23.65 2.40 1.20
CA HIS A 712 -22.78 3.56 1.29
C HIS A 712 -23.63 4.84 1.26
N ARG A 713 -23.34 5.74 2.16
CA ARG A 713 -23.93 7.10 2.18
C ARG A 713 -22.83 8.11 1.91
N ASP A 714 -22.92 8.77 0.79
CA ASP A 714 -21.99 9.83 0.40
C ASP A 714 -22.64 11.19 0.60
N LEU A 715 -22.14 11.96 1.56
CA LEU A 715 -22.56 13.33 1.82
C LEU A 715 -21.44 14.30 1.48
N ALA A 716 -21.75 15.59 1.43
CA ALA A 716 -20.77 16.61 1.04
C ALA A 716 -19.50 16.57 1.91
N SER A 717 -19.65 16.34 3.20
CA SER A 717 -18.54 16.40 4.19
C SER A 717 -18.06 15.05 4.70
N TRP A 718 -18.81 13.95 4.51
CA TRP A 718 -18.43 12.63 4.97
C TRP A 718 -19.04 11.50 4.15
N THR A 719 -18.39 10.35 4.16
CA THR A 719 -18.92 9.09 3.66
C THR A 719 -19.10 8.12 4.82
N ALA A 720 -20.20 7.39 4.82
CA ALA A 720 -20.42 6.31 5.77
C ALA A 720 -20.82 5.04 5.03
N SER A 721 -20.39 3.90 5.55
CA SER A 721 -20.82 2.60 5.04
C SER A 721 -21.23 1.70 6.19
N VAL A 722 -22.28 0.94 5.96
CA VAL A 722 -22.73 -0.13 6.84
C VAL A 722 -22.87 -1.38 6.00
N GLY A 723 -22.28 -2.47 6.43
CA GLY A 723 -22.33 -3.72 5.72
C GLY A 723 -22.46 -4.92 6.64
N ALA A 724 -22.84 -6.04 6.05
CA ALA A 724 -22.85 -7.34 6.67
C ALA A 724 -21.96 -8.29 5.87
N ILE A 725 -21.23 -9.13 6.58
CA ILE A 725 -20.41 -10.21 6.01
C ILE A 725 -20.95 -11.54 6.55
N VAL A 726 -21.05 -12.50 5.65
CA VAL A 726 -21.24 -13.92 5.97
C VAL A 726 -20.12 -14.69 5.30
N ARG A 727 -19.42 -15.53 6.06
CA ARG A 727 -18.38 -16.41 5.55
C ARG A 727 -18.65 -17.82 6.00
N ASP A 728 -18.67 -18.73 5.04
CA ASP A 728 -18.63 -20.18 5.27
C ASP A 728 -17.18 -20.64 5.07
N ASN A 729 -16.53 -21.04 6.16
CA ASN A 729 -15.13 -21.49 6.10
C ASN A 729 -15.00 -22.94 5.64
N ARG A 730 -16.02 -23.54 4.98
CA ARG A 730 -16.13 -24.97 4.55
C ARG A 730 -15.82 -25.97 5.67
N ASN A 731 -14.95 -25.62 6.54
CA ASN A 731 -14.31 -26.46 7.54
C ASN A 731 -14.63 -26.09 8.97
N GLY A 732 -15.58 -25.18 9.22
CA GLY A 732 -15.83 -24.68 10.54
C GLY A 732 -17.19 -24.04 10.74
N GLN A 733 -17.28 -23.13 11.68
CA GLN A 733 -18.48 -22.34 11.93
C GLN A 733 -18.58 -21.21 10.92
N GLU A 734 -19.79 -20.89 10.51
CA GLU A 734 -20.06 -19.68 9.75
C GLU A 734 -19.67 -18.44 10.56
N GLU A 735 -18.98 -17.52 9.91
CA GLU A 735 -18.67 -16.23 10.50
C GLU A 735 -19.65 -15.17 10.03
N PHE A 736 -20.21 -14.43 10.98
CA PHE A 736 -21.06 -13.26 10.72
C PHE A 736 -20.35 -12.03 11.21
N GLY A 737 -20.48 -10.93 10.50
CA GLY A 737 -19.95 -9.65 10.90
C GLY A 737 -20.81 -8.50 10.42
N ILE A 738 -20.85 -7.43 11.21
CA ILE A 738 -21.39 -6.13 10.82
C ILE A 738 -20.23 -5.16 10.69
N LEU A 739 -20.12 -4.55 9.52
CA LEU A 739 -19.11 -3.56 9.19
C LEU A 739 -19.69 -2.17 9.30
N PHE A 740 -18.94 -1.28 9.86
CA PHE A 740 -19.27 0.14 9.89
C PHE A 740 -18.02 0.95 9.53
N SER A 741 -18.12 1.91 8.62
CA SER A 741 -17.06 2.87 8.35
C SER A 741 -17.60 4.28 8.25
N LEU A 742 -16.83 5.24 8.72
CA LEU A 742 -17.11 6.65 8.64
C LEU A 742 -15.82 7.38 8.27
N THR A 743 -15.84 8.13 7.18
CA THR A 743 -14.69 8.90 6.71
C THR A 743 -15.10 10.35 6.53
N LEU A 744 -14.38 11.28 7.14
CA LEU A 744 -14.54 12.71 6.91
C LEU A 744 -13.79 13.09 5.63
N LYS A 745 -14.47 13.64 4.64
CA LYS A 745 -13.86 13.98 3.33
C LYS A 745 -12.79 15.06 3.42
N ALA A 746 -12.96 16.01 4.34
CA ALA A 746 -11.97 17.04 4.60
C ALA A 746 -10.69 16.48 5.24
N PHE A 747 -10.81 15.35 5.92
CA PHE A 747 -9.72 14.62 6.54
C PHE A 747 -9.82 13.15 6.12
N PRO A 748 -9.58 12.80 4.83
CA PRO A 748 -9.80 11.44 4.32
C PRO A 748 -8.92 10.39 4.99
N LYS A 749 -7.87 10.82 5.67
CA LYS A 749 -6.98 9.99 6.48
C LYS A 749 -7.50 9.78 7.91
N VAL A 750 -8.46 10.58 8.37
CA VAL A 750 -9.24 10.35 9.58
C VAL A 750 -10.48 9.54 9.17
N SER A 751 -10.27 8.28 8.84
CA SER A 751 -11.35 7.32 8.65
C SER A 751 -11.42 6.43 9.89
N ILE A 752 -12.62 5.98 10.22
CA ILE A 752 -12.79 4.82 11.08
C ILE A 752 -12.71 3.61 10.14
N PRO A 753 -11.52 2.98 9.97
CA PRO A 753 -11.41 1.83 9.10
C PRO A 753 -11.99 0.65 9.84
N VAL A 754 -13.03 0.07 9.32
CA VAL A 754 -13.38 -1.31 9.66
C VAL A 754 -12.82 -2.16 8.54
N ASP A 755 -11.56 -2.50 8.65
CA ASP A 755 -10.93 -3.39 7.69
C ASP A 755 -11.23 -4.85 8.03
N PHE A 756 -12.47 -5.25 7.76
CA PHE A 756 -12.80 -6.65 7.51
C PHE A 756 -12.76 -6.90 6.00
N GLN A 757 -11.76 -6.39 5.32
CA GLN A 757 -11.54 -6.82 3.96
C GLN A 757 -10.90 -8.21 4.01
N PRO A 758 -11.64 -9.27 3.71
CA PRO A 758 -11.00 -10.49 3.27
C PRO A 758 -10.29 -10.11 1.97
N GLY A 759 -8.99 -10.27 1.97
CA GLY A 759 -8.06 -9.95 0.92
C GLY A 759 -8.67 -9.22 -0.27
N THR A 760 -8.42 -7.96 -0.39
CA THR A 760 -8.75 -7.20 -1.58
C THR A 760 -8.26 -7.99 -2.78
N LEU A 761 -9.19 -8.46 -3.58
CA LEU A 761 -8.89 -8.72 -4.97
C LEU A 761 -8.45 -7.37 -5.55
N GLY A 762 -7.14 -7.18 -5.65
CA GLY A 762 -6.55 -6.05 -6.31
C GLY A 762 -6.45 -4.78 -5.46
N ALA A 763 -5.59 -4.76 -4.46
CA ALA A 763 -4.71 -3.63 -4.27
C ALA A 763 -3.54 -3.86 -5.25
N GLU A 764 -3.70 -3.49 -6.50
CA GLU A 764 -2.64 -3.17 -7.44
C GLU A 764 -2.44 -1.66 -7.49
#